data_1ddd88145ef6a2fd933d8e60f3c3c84f
#
_entry.id   1ddd88145ef6a2fd933d8e60f3c3c84f
#
_cell.length_a   1.000
_cell.length_b   1.000
_cell.length_c   1.000
_cell.angle_alpha   90.00
_cell.angle_beta   90.00
_cell.angle_gamma   90.00
#
_symmetry.space_group_name_H-M   'P 1'
#
loop_
_entity.id
_entity.type
_entity.pdbx_description
1 polymer ?
#
loop_
_entity_poly.entity_id
_entity_poly.type
_entity_poly.pdbx_seq_one_letter_code
_entity_poly.pdbx_strand_id
1 'polypeptide(L)'
;MPDAAITETTGGRLAQVVQRFAERTALIERGRHLSFGGLDAAADAISGSLAANGVREGQRVALLFRNRVPAIASMFGAARAGSVYVPLDAGDPEQRLRGILEDCDPAALLTEASLTEHARVIAPHGCVVIDAAEAIEHAPPPTPPRVGANDPLYLYYTSGSTGRPKGAAQTHRNLLFFADAYARGLAISARDRHSLVYSLSFNAANMDIYGALLAGATLAVRDLRSEGHDGTAEWLDRERITILHTVPTVFRELCTRVPHARVFPHLRVIDLGGEAVFANDVKLFRAHTAGSCVLVNQLASTEVGLIAQHRIGHAGPGCEAAIVPVGSCPEGVRVEIVGDDGSPAAPGEPGEMVVCSEHVCPGYWRRPELDVQVFAPDPSLPGQRRYRSGDLGFVDADGNLNFLGRRGNRVKVRGHSVDLAEIDAALAACPGIARGAVVVADSDHAPDAVRLVACVSMQPGMRGDPQWLRRELSRSLPSYMLPGTLAFVDAMPVTASGKIDRQSLATKVLALPEVATPERAADPPHDEYERTVAQTFEQLLHVAPVGREDDFYLLGGDSLLASELQLLLRDRFGVHVGTLHEEATVVGIATALRTARGSGNGSPQALPVLVPLWREGSQVPLFLVHGRNGQAFVSPHFMRLLGDDQPVHAFQARGLDGLAAPHASVEAMAEEYLAALRSQRPHGPYFIGALCAGAYVAAVMARLLAAAGEVVLPLLLLDPTEDIRASAYTGLSEEHFAARMAARRALGRNPGLADDPAYQRSVWAVAQAFDAALIAHHPQPYAGPAYMLSSRQRIRSGQTDTLHRAFAGRIRRFEVGATHRDALDPRNPAFASYLARCLGLIRGAVPASPRFASSVPQAGFRR
;
A
#
# COMPACT_ATOMS: atom_id res chain seq x y z
N MET A 1 -2.69 -43.78 1.51
CA MET A 1 -1.42 -44.04 0.79
C MET A 1 -0.35 -43.30 1.56
N PRO A 2 0.79 -43.92 1.87
CA PRO A 2 1.86 -43.21 2.56
C PRO A 2 2.30 -42.05 1.68
N ASP A 3 2.55 -40.90 2.31
CA ASP A 3 2.97 -39.65 1.67
C ASP A 3 4.19 -39.92 0.76
N ALA A 4 3.98 -39.83 -0.55
CA ALA A 4 5.09 -39.71 -1.47
C ALA A 4 5.80 -38.40 -1.10
N ALA A 5 7.05 -38.48 -0.63
CA ALA A 5 7.82 -37.30 -0.24
C ALA A 5 7.71 -36.21 -1.34
N ILE A 6 7.27 -35.02 -0.97
CA ILE A 6 7.19 -33.89 -1.91
C ILE A 6 8.61 -33.56 -2.35
N THR A 7 8.95 -33.94 -3.58
CA THR A 7 10.24 -33.65 -4.21
C THR A 7 10.17 -32.49 -5.19
N GLU A 8 8.98 -31.97 -5.38
CA GLU A 8 8.62 -30.94 -6.35
C GLU A 8 8.85 -29.54 -5.78
N THR A 9 9.07 -28.57 -6.68
CA THR A 9 9.14 -27.13 -6.32
C THR A 9 7.84 -26.41 -6.70
N THR A 10 7.60 -25.23 -6.12
CA THR A 10 6.42 -24.40 -6.46
C THR A 10 6.40 -24.00 -7.94
N GLY A 11 7.57 -23.71 -8.52
CA GLY A 11 7.69 -23.41 -9.96
C GLY A 11 7.33 -24.62 -10.84
N GLY A 12 7.78 -25.81 -10.45
CA GLY A 12 7.45 -27.07 -11.13
C GLY A 12 5.96 -27.40 -11.07
N ARG A 13 5.33 -27.19 -9.90
CA ARG A 13 3.88 -27.38 -9.73
C ARG A 13 3.07 -26.38 -10.59
N LEU A 14 3.48 -25.10 -10.64
CA LEU A 14 2.82 -24.12 -11.50
C LEU A 14 2.92 -24.53 -12.98
N ALA A 15 4.08 -24.99 -13.46
CA ALA A 15 4.23 -25.45 -14.84
C ALA A 15 3.28 -26.61 -15.19
N GLN A 16 3.05 -27.57 -14.27
CA GLN A 16 2.03 -28.64 -14.47
C GLN A 16 0.61 -28.09 -14.56
N VAL A 17 0.27 -27.07 -13.75
CA VAL A 17 -1.04 -26.41 -13.82
C VAL A 17 -1.21 -25.69 -15.16
N VAL A 18 -0.17 -24.98 -15.62
CA VAL A 18 -0.16 -24.28 -16.91
C VAL A 18 -0.36 -25.24 -18.08
N GLN A 19 0.27 -26.41 -18.07
CA GLN A 19 0.04 -27.44 -19.11
C GLN A 19 -1.43 -27.83 -19.24
N ARG A 20 -2.20 -27.76 -18.17
CA ARG A 20 -3.64 -28.12 -18.19
C ARG A 20 -4.58 -26.94 -18.42
N PHE A 21 -4.16 -25.73 -18.03
CA PHE A 21 -5.05 -24.59 -17.88
C PHE A 21 -4.47 -23.27 -18.45
N ALA A 22 -3.54 -23.31 -19.42
CA ALA A 22 -2.81 -22.13 -19.93
C ALA A 22 -3.73 -20.94 -20.25
N GLU A 23 -4.84 -21.18 -20.96
CA GLU A 23 -5.78 -20.13 -21.42
C GLU A 23 -6.80 -19.71 -20.36
N ARG A 24 -6.87 -20.42 -19.23
CA ARG A 24 -7.81 -20.05 -18.17
C ARG A 24 -7.30 -18.84 -17.40
N THR A 25 -8.22 -18.04 -16.91
CA THR A 25 -7.91 -16.94 -16.02
C THR A 25 -7.33 -17.47 -14.70
N ALA A 26 -6.09 -17.08 -14.39
CA ALA A 26 -5.42 -17.33 -13.12
C ALA A 26 -5.74 -16.21 -12.12
N LEU A 27 -5.59 -14.95 -12.53
CA LEU A 27 -5.72 -13.77 -11.68
C LEU A 27 -6.72 -12.78 -12.25
N ILE A 28 -7.49 -12.16 -11.33
CA ILE A 28 -8.37 -11.03 -11.66
C ILE A 28 -8.07 -9.92 -10.67
N GLU A 29 -7.75 -8.72 -11.17
CA GLU A 29 -7.60 -7.52 -10.35
C GLU A 29 -8.22 -6.33 -11.06
N ARG A 30 -9.19 -5.66 -10.44
CA ARG A 30 -9.88 -4.48 -10.99
C ARG A 30 -10.43 -4.70 -12.41
N GLY A 31 -11.05 -5.86 -12.63
CA GLY A 31 -11.63 -6.24 -13.92
C GLY A 31 -10.60 -6.66 -15.01
N ARG A 32 -9.33 -6.77 -14.66
CA ARG A 32 -8.30 -7.29 -15.57
C ARG A 32 -8.07 -8.76 -15.31
N HIS A 33 -7.82 -9.48 -16.36
CA HIS A 33 -7.64 -10.92 -16.34
C HIS A 33 -6.22 -11.26 -16.81
N LEU A 34 -5.52 -12.08 -16.03
CA LEU A 34 -4.26 -12.71 -16.44
C LEU A 34 -4.48 -14.22 -16.50
N SER A 35 -4.13 -14.83 -17.62
CA SER A 35 -4.24 -16.28 -17.77
C SER A 35 -3.10 -17.00 -17.03
N PHE A 36 -3.24 -18.32 -16.83
CA PHE A 36 -2.15 -19.14 -16.29
C PHE A 36 -0.91 -19.10 -17.18
N GLY A 37 -1.07 -19.13 -18.50
CA GLY A 37 0.05 -18.94 -19.42
C GLY A 37 0.69 -17.57 -19.33
N GLY A 38 -0.10 -16.52 -19.11
CA GLY A 38 0.40 -15.16 -18.89
C GLY A 38 1.17 -15.02 -17.57
N LEU A 39 0.69 -15.66 -16.50
CA LEU A 39 1.38 -15.71 -15.20
C LEU A 39 2.71 -16.47 -15.32
N ASP A 40 2.72 -17.58 -16.04
CA ASP A 40 3.90 -18.40 -16.30
C ASP A 40 4.99 -17.62 -17.04
N ALA A 41 4.60 -16.98 -18.14
CA ALA A 41 5.49 -16.13 -18.93
C ALA A 41 6.06 -14.94 -18.12
N ALA A 42 5.22 -14.32 -17.29
CA ALA A 42 5.65 -13.24 -16.41
C ALA A 42 6.65 -13.74 -15.34
N ALA A 43 6.41 -14.92 -14.76
CA ALA A 43 7.34 -15.53 -13.81
C ALA A 43 8.68 -15.90 -14.45
N ASP A 44 8.67 -16.39 -15.70
CA ASP A 44 9.89 -16.68 -16.46
C ASP A 44 10.70 -15.41 -16.74
N ALA A 45 10.04 -14.37 -17.18
CA ALA A 45 10.69 -13.09 -17.46
C ALA A 45 11.32 -12.48 -16.18
N ILE A 46 10.61 -12.52 -15.04
CA ILE A 46 11.15 -12.08 -13.75
C ILE A 46 12.38 -12.92 -13.37
N SER A 47 12.30 -14.25 -13.51
CA SER A 47 13.42 -15.14 -13.22
C SER A 47 14.65 -14.82 -14.09
N GLY A 48 14.45 -14.62 -15.40
CA GLY A 48 15.50 -14.19 -16.33
C GLY A 48 16.12 -12.86 -15.96
N SER A 49 15.29 -11.89 -15.57
CA SER A 49 15.74 -10.57 -15.13
C SER A 49 16.57 -10.62 -13.84
N LEU A 50 16.17 -11.43 -12.87
CA LEU A 50 16.95 -11.65 -11.65
C LEU A 50 18.33 -12.21 -11.95
N ALA A 51 18.41 -13.24 -12.80
CA ALA A 51 19.67 -13.83 -13.22
C ALA A 51 20.56 -12.84 -13.97
N ALA A 52 19.99 -12.05 -14.90
CA ALA A 52 20.69 -11.00 -15.66
C ALA A 52 21.25 -9.88 -14.76
N ASN A 53 20.60 -9.62 -13.62
CA ASN A 53 21.06 -8.67 -12.61
C ASN A 53 21.98 -9.28 -11.56
N GLY A 54 22.47 -10.52 -11.78
CA GLY A 54 23.45 -11.19 -10.93
C GLY A 54 22.90 -11.79 -9.65
N VAL A 55 21.58 -11.91 -9.49
CA VAL A 55 20.95 -12.59 -8.37
C VAL A 55 21.19 -14.10 -8.49
N ARG A 56 21.70 -14.70 -7.42
CA ARG A 56 22.05 -16.14 -7.36
C ARG A 56 21.04 -16.91 -6.54
N GLU A 57 21.06 -18.25 -6.70
CA GLU A 57 20.28 -19.18 -5.89
C GLU A 57 20.50 -18.94 -4.39
N GLY A 58 19.42 -19.01 -3.59
CA GLY A 58 19.42 -18.80 -2.15
C GLY A 58 19.55 -17.33 -1.69
N GLN A 59 19.79 -16.38 -2.60
CA GLN A 59 19.77 -14.97 -2.24
C GLN A 59 18.34 -14.47 -2.07
N ARG A 60 18.18 -13.46 -1.19
CA ARG A 60 16.88 -12.85 -0.89
C ARG A 60 16.53 -11.81 -1.94
N VAL A 61 15.25 -11.82 -2.31
CA VAL A 61 14.64 -10.86 -3.22
C VAL A 61 13.46 -10.22 -2.49
N ALA A 62 13.59 -8.95 -2.12
CA ALA A 62 12.51 -8.22 -1.49
C ALA A 62 11.45 -7.82 -2.54
N LEU A 63 10.17 -7.85 -2.16
CA LEU A 63 9.04 -7.54 -3.01
C LEU A 63 8.27 -6.35 -2.42
N LEU A 64 8.25 -5.20 -3.10
CA LEU A 64 7.57 -4.00 -2.65
C LEU A 64 6.55 -3.55 -3.69
N PHE A 65 5.27 -3.86 -3.48
CA PHE A 65 4.20 -3.62 -4.43
C PHE A 65 2.93 -3.11 -3.75
N ARG A 66 2.17 -2.30 -4.46
CA ARG A 66 0.74 -2.01 -4.17
C ARG A 66 -0.17 -2.90 -5.02
N ASN A 67 0.17 -3.09 -6.30
CA ASN A 67 -0.57 -3.97 -7.20
C ASN A 67 -0.15 -5.42 -6.99
N ARG A 68 -1.14 -6.28 -6.76
CA ARG A 68 -0.90 -7.66 -6.31
C ARG A 68 -0.58 -8.61 -7.45
N VAL A 69 -1.11 -8.36 -8.66
CA VAL A 69 -0.83 -9.23 -9.82
C VAL A 69 0.66 -9.25 -10.19
N PRO A 70 1.37 -8.09 -10.36
CA PRO A 70 2.81 -8.11 -10.57
C PRO A 70 3.59 -8.69 -9.39
N ALA A 71 3.12 -8.48 -8.15
CA ALA A 71 3.74 -9.04 -6.96
C ALA A 71 3.67 -10.57 -6.96
N ILE A 72 2.50 -11.16 -7.27
CA ILE A 72 2.32 -12.62 -7.36
C ILE A 72 3.20 -13.20 -8.49
N ALA A 73 3.27 -12.55 -9.65
CA ALA A 73 4.20 -12.96 -10.71
C ALA A 73 5.65 -12.92 -10.23
N SER A 74 6.02 -11.90 -9.43
CA SER A 74 7.35 -11.77 -8.83
C SER A 74 7.64 -12.86 -7.79
N MET A 75 6.64 -13.30 -7.00
CA MET A 75 6.79 -14.42 -6.07
C MET A 75 7.13 -15.71 -6.82
N PHE A 76 6.40 -16.04 -7.90
CA PHE A 76 6.70 -17.22 -8.73
C PHE A 76 8.01 -17.07 -9.50
N GLY A 77 8.34 -15.86 -9.99
CA GLY A 77 9.59 -15.58 -10.68
C GLY A 77 10.81 -15.75 -9.77
N ALA A 78 10.76 -15.23 -8.54
CA ALA A 78 11.81 -15.44 -7.54
C ALA A 78 11.95 -16.91 -7.17
N ALA A 79 10.83 -17.62 -7.00
CA ALA A 79 10.83 -19.07 -6.73
C ALA A 79 11.49 -19.86 -7.87
N ARG A 80 11.26 -19.50 -9.13
CA ARG A 80 11.91 -20.09 -10.32
C ARG A 80 13.38 -19.77 -10.40
N ALA A 81 13.79 -18.58 -10.00
CA ALA A 81 15.19 -18.18 -9.93
C ALA A 81 15.96 -18.87 -8.79
N GLY A 82 15.31 -19.69 -7.97
CA GLY A 82 15.90 -20.29 -6.77
C GLY A 82 16.20 -19.26 -5.68
N SER A 83 15.58 -18.09 -5.74
CA SER A 83 15.74 -17.00 -4.78
C SER A 83 14.68 -17.06 -3.68
N VAL A 84 15.01 -16.51 -2.52
CA VAL A 84 14.12 -16.44 -1.35
C VAL A 84 13.37 -15.12 -1.37
N TYR A 85 12.07 -15.11 -1.67
CA TYR A 85 11.34 -13.85 -1.70
C TYR A 85 10.93 -13.36 -0.30
N VAL A 86 10.91 -12.03 -0.14
CA VAL A 86 10.57 -11.35 1.12
C VAL A 86 9.50 -10.30 0.81
N PRO A 87 8.21 -10.60 1.03
CA PRO A 87 7.16 -9.64 0.74
C PRO A 87 7.12 -8.53 1.80
N LEU A 88 7.05 -7.30 1.32
CA LEU A 88 6.96 -6.08 2.11
C LEU A 88 5.61 -5.39 1.87
N ASP A 89 5.05 -4.77 2.90
CA ASP A 89 3.86 -3.92 2.75
C ASP A 89 4.30 -2.48 2.42
N ALA A 90 3.92 -1.99 1.25
CA ALA A 90 4.25 -0.62 0.83
C ALA A 90 3.58 0.48 1.71
N GLY A 91 2.65 0.09 2.58
CA GLY A 91 2.02 0.97 3.57
C GLY A 91 2.69 0.95 4.95
N ASP A 92 3.73 0.12 5.14
CA ASP A 92 4.49 0.12 6.39
C ASP A 92 5.42 1.36 6.47
N PRO A 93 5.72 1.84 7.69
CA PRO A 93 6.66 2.93 7.89
C PRO A 93 8.05 2.63 7.30
N GLU A 94 8.70 3.63 6.73
CA GLU A 94 10.02 3.47 6.10
C GLU A 94 11.06 2.86 7.05
N GLN A 95 11.07 3.26 8.32
CA GLN A 95 11.99 2.71 9.31
C GLN A 95 11.80 1.20 9.51
N ARG A 96 10.53 0.71 9.49
CA ARG A 96 10.23 -0.73 9.56
C ARG A 96 10.71 -1.46 8.31
N LEU A 97 10.43 -0.90 7.13
CA LEU A 97 10.88 -1.46 5.86
C LEU A 97 12.41 -1.57 5.80
N ARG A 98 13.13 -0.52 6.22
CA ARG A 98 14.60 -0.52 6.32
C ARG A 98 15.09 -1.59 7.28
N GLY A 99 14.48 -1.71 8.47
CA GLY A 99 14.87 -2.74 9.44
C GLY A 99 14.71 -4.17 8.92
N ILE A 100 13.64 -4.45 8.14
CA ILE A 100 13.45 -5.75 7.48
C ILE A 100 14.49 -5.96 6.38
N LEU A 101 14.74 -4.95 5.55
CA LEU A 101 15.71 -5.02 4.45
C LEU A 101 17.15 -5.21 4.96
N GLU A 102 17.52 -4.53 6.04
CA GLU A 102 18.82 -4.70 6.69
C GLU A 102 18.99 -6.13 7.27
N ASP A 103 17.93 -6.68 7.86
CA ASP A 103 17.96 -8.03 8.45
C ASP A 103 18.00 -9.12 7.38
N CYS A 104 17.18 -9.02 6.34
CA CYS A 104 17.15 -10.02 5.25
C CYS A 104 18.29 -9.84 4.25
N ASP A 105 18.90 -8.66 4.14
CA ASP A 105 20.04 -8.36 3.26
C ASP A 105 19.78 -8.86 1.81
N PRO A 106 18.83 -8.23 1.09
CA PRO A 106 18.40 -8.73 -0.21
C PRO A 106 19.39 -8.36 -1.32
N ALA A 107 19.61 -9.27 -2.26
CA ALA A 107 20.41 -9.00 -3.46
C ALA A 107 19.66 -8.12 -4.46
N ALA A 108 18.32 -8.24 -4.50
CA ALA A 108 17.46 -7.41 -5.31
C ALA A 108 16.17 -7.02 -4.60
N LEU A 109 15.58 -5.90 -5.01
CA LEU A 109 14.26 -5.45 -4.62
C LEU A 109 13.42 -5.26 -5.88
N LEU A 110 12.45 -6.18 -6.08
CA LEU A 110 11.46 -6.09 -7.14
C LEU A 110 10.35 -5.14 -6.72
N THR A 111 9.94 -4.27 -7.61
CA THR A 111 8.93 -3.25 -7.33
C THR A 111 8.12 -2.89 -8.59
N GLU A 112 7.18 -1.99 -8.44
CA GLU A 112 6.42 -1.40 -9.54
C GLU A 112 6.84 0.07 -9.79
N ALA A 113 6.54 0.60 -10.98
CA ALA A 113 6.97 1.93 -11.39
C ALA A 113 6.61 3.03 -10.37
N SER A 114 5.44 2.92 -9.72
CA SER A 114 4.96 3.89 -8.72
C SER A 114 5.78 3.90 -7.42
N LEU A 115 6.47 2.81 -7.13
CA LEU A 115 7.26 2.62 -5.90
C LEU A 115 8.77 2.53 -6.15
N THR A 116 9.22 2.54 -7.40
CA THR A 116 10.65 2.36 -7.75
C THR A 116 11.55 3.36 -7.04
N GLU A 117 11.09 4.57 -6.85
CA GLU A 117 11.83 5.60 -6.12
C GLU A 117 11.93 5.30 -4.64
N HIS A 118 10.79 5.04 -4.02
CA HIS A 118 10.75 4.66 -2.62
C HIS A 118 11.63 3.42 -2.36
N ALA A 119 11.55 2.44 -3.26
CA ALA A 119 12.39 1.24 -3.22
C ALA A 119 13.90 1.57 -3.21
N ARG A 120 14.34 2.52 -4.04
CA ARG A 120 15.75 2.94 -4.09
C ARG A 120 16.20 3.69 -2.83
N VAL A 121 15.30 4.47 -2.23
CA VAL A 121 15.60 5.19 -0.98
C VAL A 121 15.79 4.24 0.18
N ILE A 122 15.00 3.15 0.25
CA ILE A 122 15.06 2.18 1.35
C ILE A 122 15.99 1.01 1.11
N ALA A 123 16.38 0.73 -0.14
CA ALA A 123 17.25 -0.40 -0.49
C ALA A 123 18.62 -0.29 0.19
N PRO A 124 19.13 -1.39 0.77
CA PRO A 124 20.49 -1.43 1.30
C PRO A 124 21.53 -1.24 0.19
N HIS A 125 22.74 -0.85 0.61
CA HIS A 125 23.86 -0.72 -0.34
C HIS A 125 24.13 -2.07 -1.04
N GLY A 126 24.22 -2.03 -2.37
CA GLY A 126 24.44 -3.24 -3.19
C GLY A 126 23.17 -3.99 -3.59
N CYS A 127 22.00 -3.65 -3.05
CA CYS A 127 20.72 -4.21 -3.48
C CYS A 127 20.29 -3.57 -4.82
N VAL A 128 20.03 -4.41 -5.83
CA VAL A 128 19.58 -3.95 -7.15
C VAL A 128 18.07 -3.74 -7.13
N VAL A 129 17.60 -2.52 -7.48
CA VAL A 129 16.15 -2.25 -7.59
C VAL A 129 15.71 -2.51 -9.03
N ILE A 130 14.74 -3.41 -9.19
CA ILE A 130 14.23 -3.86 -10.49
C ILE A 130 12.75 -3.53 -10.60
N ASP A 131 12.34 -2.83 -11.66
CA ASP A 131 10.93 -2.66 -12.01
C ASP A 131 10.42 -3.96 -12.65
N ALA A 132 9.44 -4.59 -12.02
CA ALA A 132 8.88 -5.86 -12.49
C ALA A 132 8.25 -5.76 -13.88
N ALA A 133 7.75 -4.59 -14.24
CA ALA A 133 7.17 -4.33 -15.55
C ALA A 133 8.23 -4.32 -16.66
N GLU A 134 9.38 -3.68 -16.41
CA GLU A 134 10.53 -3.71 -17.33
C GLU A 134 11.10 -5.12 -17.42
N ALA A 135 11.18 -5.82 -16.29
CA ALA A 135 11.63 -7.20 -16.24
C ALA A 135 10.79 -8.09 -17.17
N ILE A 136 9.45 -7.97 -17.13
CA ILE A 136 8.54 -8.76 -17.97
C ILE A 136 8.65 -8.42 -19.46
N GLU A 137 8.96 -7.16 -19.81
CA GLU A 137 9.03 -6.73 -21.21
C GLU A 137 10.39 -7.06 -21.90
N HIS A 138 11.50 -7.15 -21.14
CA HIS A 138 12.85 -7.11 -21.69
C HIS A 138 13.80 -8.17 -21.17
N ALA A 139 13.32 -9.11 -20.33
CA ALA A 139 14.19 -10.12 -19.73
C ALA A 139 14.71 -11.14 -20.76
N PRO A 140 15.96 -11.60 -20.61
CA PRO A 140 16.43 -12.77 -21.34
C PRO A 140 15.68 -14.04 -20.88
N PRO A 141 15.70 -15.12 -21.67
CA PRO A 141 15.15 -16.39 -21.25
C PRO A 141 15.75 -16.85 -19.90
N PRO A 142 14.97 -17.43 -19.00
CA PRO A 142 15.48 -17.90 -17.71
C PRO A 142 16.44 -19.07 -17.91
N THR A 143 17.53 -19.07 -17.15
CA THR A 143 18.36 -20.27 -17.00
C THR A 143 17.77 -21.10 -15.86
N PRO A 144 17.36 -22.35 -16.07
CA PRO A 144 16.80 -23.16 -15.03
C PRO A 144 17.79 -23.36 -13.86
N PRO A 145 17.49 -22.90 -12.64
CA PRO A 145 18.33 -23.15 -11.49
C PRO A 145 18.17 -24.59 -11.00
N ARG A 146 19.10 -25.03 -10.16
CA ARG A 146 19.00 -26.34 -9.48
C ARG A 146 18.28 -26.16 -8.13
N VAL A 147 16.97 -26.00 -8.16
CA VAL A 147 16.15 -25.80 -6.96
C VAL A 147 15.61 -27.14 -6.47
N GLY A 148 15.79 -27.42 -5.19
CA GLY A 148 15.24 -28.59 -4.50
C GLY A 148 14.01 -28.24 -3.65
N ALA A 149 13.20 -29.25 -3.33
CA ALA A 149 12.01 -29.08 -2.50
C ALA A 149 12.32 -28.55 -1.09
N ASN A 150 13.48 -28.83 -0.55
CA ASN A 150 13.91 -28.38 0.78
C ASN A 150 14.62 -27.02 0.78
N ASP A 151 14.84 -26.41 -0.39
CA ASP A 151 15.45 -25.10 -0.46
C ASP A 151 14.50 -24.03 0.09
N PRO A 152 15.04 -22.97 0.72
CA PRO A 152 14.22 -21.87 1.22
C PRO A 152 13.49 -21.18 0.07
N LEU A 153 12.20 -20.90 0.28
CA LEU A 153 11.32 -20.23 -0.70
C LEU A 153 11.03 -18.78 -0.33
N TYR A 154 10.74 -18.54 0.96
CA TYR A 154 10.39 -17.21 1.42
C TYR A 154 10.76 -16.95 2.88
N LEU A 155 10.82 -15.64 3.22
CA LEU A 155 10.87 -15.13 4.58
C LEU A 155 9.66 -14.25 4.83
N TYR A 156 8.82 -14.60 5.79
CA TYR A 156 7.75 -13.73 6.28
C TYR A 156 8.14 -13.15 7.63
N TYR A 157 8.11 -11.81 7.71
CA TYR A 157 8.47 -11.08 8.92
C TYR A 157 7.27 -10.91 9.84
N THR A 158 7.39 -11.42 11.05
CA THR A 158 6.39 -11.26 12.12
C THR A 158 6.95 -10.38 13.22
N SER A 159 6.06 -9.80 14.06
CA SER A 159 6.45 -9.06 15.25
C SER A 159 7.23 -9.98 16.21
N GLY A 160 8.40 -9.52 16.65
CA GLY A 160 9.27 -10.26 17.56
C GLY A 160 9.09 -9.87 19.02
N SER A 161 9.25 -10.83 19.94
CA SER A 161 9.20 -10.57 21.41
C SER A 161 10.30 -9.65 21.91
N THR A 162 11.33 -9.40 21.10
CA THR A 162 12.45 -8.49 21.41
C THR A 162 12.25 -7.08 20.84
N GLY A 163 11.08 -6.78 20.27
CA GLY A 163 10.77 -5.50 19.62
C GLY A 163 11.36 -5.33 18.22
N ARG A 164 12.02 -6.37 17.65
CA ARG A 164 12.48 -6.36 16.27
C ARG A 164 11.74 -7.43 15.45
N PRO A 165 11.35 -7.16 14.19
CA PRO A 165 10.75 -8.15 13.33
C PRO A 165 11.67 -9.38 13.15
N LYS A 166 11.06 -10.58 13.10
CA LYS A 166 11.78 -11.85 12.87
C LYS A 166 11.21 -12.50 11.61
N GLY A 167 12.09 -12.93 10.71
CA GLY A 167 11.75 -13.60 9.46
C GLY A 167 11.64 -15.12 9.67
N ALA A 168 10.45 -15.69 9.55
CA ALA A 168 10.28 -17.15 9.52
C ALA A 168 10.60 -17.67 8.11
N ALA A 169 11.55 -18.60 8.03
CA ALA A 169 11.97 -19.18 6.75
C ALA A 169 11.12 -20.41 6.42
N GLN A 170 10.60 -20.45 5.17
CA GLN A 170 9.83 -21.61 4.70
C GLN A 170 10.43 -22.18 3.41
N THR A 171 10.28 -23.48 3.20
CA THR A 171 10.76 -24.21 2.03
C THR A 171 9.67 -24.44 1.00
N HIS A 172 10.04 -24.80 -0.23
CA HIS A 172 9.09 -25.24 -1.27
C HIS A 172 8.25 -26.43 -0.78
N ARG A 173 8.88 -27.40 -0.13
CA ARG A 173 8.21 -28.60 0.42
C ARG A 173 7.12 -28.20 1.42
N ASN A 174 7.45 -27.34 2.37
CA ASN A 174 6.52 -26.91 3.40
C ASN A 174 5.32 -26.17 2.80
N LEU A 175 5.60 -25.21 1.90
CA LEU A 175 4.51 -24.46 1.25
C LEU A 175 3.59 -25.39 0.46
N LEU A 176 4.13 -26.30 -0.36
CA LEU A 176 3.31 -27.22 -1.16
C LEU A 176 2.45 -28.13 -0.27
N PHE A 177 3.00 -28.63 0.84
CA PHE A 177 2.23 -29.39 1.82
C PHE A 177 1.02 -28.58 2.35
N PHE A 178 1.24 -27.34 2.77
CA PHE A 178 0.18 -26.51 3.31
C PHE A 178 -0.83 -26.06 2.25
N ALA A 179 -0.38 -25.73 1.04
CA ALA A 179 -1.26 -25.41 -0.08
C ALA A 179 -2.17 -26.62 -0.44
N ASP A 180 -1.60 -27.82 -0.46
CA ASP A 180 -2.36 -29.05 -0.71
C ASP A 180 -3.33 -29.38 0.45
N ALA A 181 -2.90 -29.22 1.71
CA ALA A 181 -3.77 -29.41 2.88
C ALA A 181 -4.93 -28.42 2.89
N TYR A 182 -4.65 -27.15 2.61
CA TYR A 182 -5.64 -26.09 2.51
C TYR A 182 -6.61 -26.35 1.36
N ALA A 183 -6.10 -26.67 0.17
CA ALA A 183 -6.93 -26.98 -0.99
C ALA A 183 -7.85 -28.18 -0.75
N ARG A 184 -7.35 -29.23 -0.08
CA ARG A 184 -8.17 -30.39 0.32
C ARG A 184 -9.21 -30.00 1.38
N GLY A 185 -8.81 -29.24 2.41
CA GLY A 185 -9.69 -28.80 3.48
C GLY A 185 -10.88 -27.99 2.98
N LEU A 186 -10.69 -27.13 2.01
CA LEU A 186 -11.74 -26.32 1.37
C LEU A 186 -12.33 -26.94 0.09
N ALA A 187 -11.84 -28.12 -0.32
CA ALA A 187 -12.19 -28.77 -1.59
C ALA A 187 -12.04 -27.84 -2.80
N ILE A 188 -10.90 -27.10 -2.87
CA ILE A 188 -10.62 -26.16 -3.96
C ILE A 188 -10.40 -26.94 -5.26
N SER A 189 -10.99 -26.43 -6.34
CA SER A 189 -10.89 -27.00 -7.67
C SER A 189 -10.74 -25.93 -8.73
N ALA A 190 -10.42 -26.33 -9.95
CA ALA A 190 -10.35 -25.42 -11.09
C ALA A 190 -11.68 -24.69 -11.42
N ARG A 191 -12.80 -25.04 -10.81
CA ARG A 191 -14.09 -24.35 -10.99
C ARG A 191 -14.26 -23.17 -10.05
N ASP A 192 -13.39 -23.06 -9.05
CA ASP A 192 -13.51 -22.07 -8.00
C ASP A 192 -12.93 -20.71 -8.40
N ARG A 193 -13.49 -19.69 -7.77
CA ARG A 193 -13.00 -18.32 -7.78
C ARG A 193 -12.75 -17.92 -6.33
N HIS A 194 -11.48 -17.91 -5.97
CA HIS A 194 -11.02 -17.62 -4.59
C HIS A 194 -10.75 -16.14 -4.41
N SER A 195 -11.12 -15.59 -3.29
CA SER A 195 -10.78 -14.21 -2.92
C SER A 195 -9.32 -14.08 -2.49
N LEU A 196 -8.68 -12.93 -2.73
CA LEU A 196 -7.46 -12.50 -2.07
C LEU A 196 -7.68 -11.08 -1.53
N VAL A 197 -7.98 -10.98 -0.25
CA VAL A 197 -8.22 -9.69 0.43
C VAL A 197 -7.11 -9.34 1.45
N TYR A 198 -6.26 -10.29 1.79
CA TYR A 198 -5.11 -10.08 2.68
C TYR A 198 -3.99 -9.28 2.01
N SER A 199 -3.21 -8.52 2.83
CA SER A 199 -1.92 -7.98 2.36
C SER A 199 -0.95 -9.13 2.05
N LEU A 200 -0.13 -8.96 1.02
CA LEU A 200 0.87 -9.96 0.61
C LEU A 200 1.99 -10.16 1.64
N SER A 201 2.18 -9.21 2.57
CA SER A 201 3.12 -9.35 3.69
C SER A 201 2.60 -10.27 4.81
N PHE A 202 1.36 -10.77 4.67
CA PHE A 202 0.74 -11.73 5.59
C PHE A 202 0.82 -13.14 5.05
N ASN A 203 1.25 -14.09 5.89
CA ASN A 203 1.34 -15.50 5.48
C ASN A 203 -0.03 -16.10 5.07
N ALA A 204 -1.15 -15.56 5.57
CA ALA A 204 -2.50 -15.97 5.14
C ALA A 204 -2.70 -15.80 3.62
N ALA A 205 -2.12 -14.78 2.99
CA ALA A 205 -2.17 -14.59 1.54
C ALA A 205 -1.55 -15.76 0.76
N ASN A 206 -0.55 -16.45 1.32
CA ASN A 206 0.04 -17.62 0.67
C ASN A 206 -0.95 -18.78 0.56
N MET A 207 -1.83 -18.96 1.57
CA MET A 207 -2.88 -19.96 1.49
C MET A 207 -3.79 -19.70 0.30
N ASP A 208 -4.22 -18.43 0.12
CA ASP A 208 -5.07 -18.02 -0.99
C ASP A 208 -4.36 -18.19 -2.33
N ILE A 209 -3.12 -17.67 -2.44
CA ILE A 209 -2.35 -17.65 -3.69
C ILE A 209 -2.04 -19.07 -4.15
N TYR A 210 -1.34 -19.84 -3.30
CA TYR A 210 -0.86 -21.15 -3.69
C TYR A 210 -1.97 -22.19 -3.64
N GLY A 211 -2.87 -22.12 -2.64
CA GLY A 211 -4.02 -23.02 -2.55
C GLY A 211 -4.97 -22.90 -3.75
N ALA A 212 -5.22 -21.68 -4.24
CA ALA A 212 -6.05 -21.48 -5.41
C ALA A 212 -5.31 -21.79 -6.72
N LEU A 213 -4.16 -21.12 -6.95
CA LEU A 213 -3.48 -21.20 -8.25
C LEU A 213 -2.93 -22.58 -8.54
N LEU A 214 -2.38 -23.29 -7.55
CA LEU A 214 -1.85 -24.64 -7.75
C LEU A 214 -2.94 -25.71 -7.87
N ALA A 215 -4.19 -25.39 -7.50
CA ALA A 215 -5.39 -26.20 -7.79
C ALA A 215 -6.04 -25.86 -9.13
N GLY A 216 -5.51 -24.89 -9.88
CA GLY A 216 -6.07 -24.42 -11.16
C GLY A 216 -7.30 -23.50 -11.01
N ALA A 217 -7.58 -23.01 -9.79
CA ALA A 217 -8.65 -22.06 -9.51
C ALA A 217 -8.25 -20.63 -9.90
N THR A 218 -9.24 -19.77 -10.16
CA THR A 218 -9.02 -18.34 -10.37
C THR A 218 -8.89 -17.63 -9.02
N LEU A 219 -7.90 -16.77 -8.88
CA LEU A 219 -7.72 -15.90 -7.72
C LEU A 219 -8.18 -14.48 -8.07
N ALA A 220 -9.22 -14.01 -7.41
CA ALA A 220 -9.74 -12.65 -7.57
C ALA A 220 -9.22 -11.77 -6.45
N VAL A 221 -8.57 -10.69 -6.83
CA VAL A 221 -7.85 -9.79 -5.93
C VAL A 221 -8.69 -8.54 -5.65
N ARG A 222 -8.80 -8.19 -4.37
CA ARG A 222 -9.35 -6.91 -3.91
C ARG A 222 -8.51 -6.38 -2.75
N ASP A 223 -7.97 -5.21 -2.90
CA ASP A 223 -7.24 -4.55 -1.84
C ASP A 223 -8.17 -3.68 -0.99
N LEU A 224 -8.65 -4.25 0.13
CA LEU A 224 -9.56 -3.57 1.05
C LEU A 224 -8.97 -2.28 1.64
N ARG A 225 -7.64 -2.17 1.73
CA ARG A 225 -6.97 -0.98 2.27
C ARG A 225 -7.07 0.22 1.32
N SER A 226 -6.86 0.00 0.02
CA SER A 226 -6.88 1.06 -0.98
C SER A 226 -8.26 1.26 -1.62
N GLU A 227 -9.09 0.19 -1.71
CA GLU A 227 -10.41 0.22 -2.36
C GLU A 227 -11.55 0.40 -1.35
N GLY A 228 -11.26 0.28 -0.05
CA GLY A 228 -12.25 0.30 1.01
C GLY A 228 -13.12 -0.95 1.06
N HIS A 229 -13.98 -1.03 2.07
CA HIS A 229 -14.92 -2.13 2.28
C HIS A 229 -16.21 -1.97 1.45
N ASP A 230 -16.50 -0.72 1.02
CA ASP A 230 -17.66 -0.42 0.18
C ASP A 230 -17.56 -1.15 -1.17
N GLY A 231 -18.69 -1.66 -1.64
CA GLY A 231 -18.75 -2.40 -2.90
C GLY A 231 -18.12 -3.81 -2.83
N THR A 232 -17.68 -4.28 -1.65
CA THR A 232 -17.14 -5.65 -1.50
C THR A 232 -18.20 -6.70 -1.78
N ALA A 233 -19.44 -6.48 -1.35
CA ALA A 233 -20.55 -7.37 -1.62
C ALA A 233 -20.86 -7.46 -3.13
N GLU A 234 -20.85 -6.32 -3.82
CA GLU A 234 -21.04 -6.24 -5.28
C GLU A 234 -19.86 -6.87 -6.02
N TRP A 235 -18.64 -6.72 -5.49
CA TRP A 235 -17.46 -7.38 -6.04
C TRP A 235 -17.54 -8.89 -5.91
N LEU A 236 -17.99 -9.43 -4.76
CA LEU A 236 -18.18 -10.87 -4.56
C LEU A 236 -19.16 -11.45 -5.62
N ASP A 237 -20.25 -10.74 -5.89
CA ASP A 237 -21.26 -11.16 -6.87
C ASP A 237 -20.74 -11.00 -8.31
N ARG A 238 -20.16 -9.86 -8.65
CA ARG A 238 -19.62 -9.57 -9.99
C ARG A 238 -18.52 -10.54 -10.39
N GLU A 239 -17.60 -10.80 -9.48
CA GLU A 239 -16.51 -11.76 -9.72
C GLU A 239 -16.95 -13.19 -9.46
N ARG A 240 -18.18 -13.43 -9.02
CA ARG A 240 -18.76 -14.75 -8.74
C ARG A 240 -17.85 -15.56 -7.79
N ILE A 241 -17.42 -14.92 -6.69
CA ILE A 241 -16.53 -15.55 -5.72
C ILE A 241 -17.21 -16.76 -5.09
N THR A 242 -16.52 -17.89 -5.10
CA THR A 242 -17.00 -19.14 -4.51
C THR A 242 -16.39 -19.42 -3.13
N ILE A 243 -15.20 -18.89 -2.87
CA ILE A 243 -14.48 -19.03 -1.61
C ILE A 243 -14.05 -17.65 -1.15
N LEU A 244 -14.53 -17.22 0.02
CA LEU A 244 -14.11 -16.00 0.70
C LEU A 244 -13.24 -16.38 1.90
N HIS A 245 -11.95 -16.04 1.87
CA HIS A 245 -11.06 -16.14 3.03
C HIS A 245 -10.78 -14.74 3.59
N THR A 246 -11.06 -14.55 4.87
CA THR A 246 -10.88 -13.25 5.52
C THR A 246 -10.81 -13.40 7.06
N VAL A 247 -10.51 -12.29 7.76
CA VAL A 247 -10.61 -12.26 9.22
C VAL A 247 -12.07 -12.07 9.65
N PRO A 248 -12.47 -12.59 10.83
CA PRO A 248 -13.82 -12.40 11.39
C PRO A 248 -14.30 -10.95 11.40
N THR A 249 -13.44 -10.01 11.76
CA THR A 249 -13.79 -8.57 11.79
C THR A 249 -14.24 -8.06 10.43
N VAL A 250 -13.53 -8.39 9.34
CA VAL A 250 -13.89 -8.00 7.97
C VAL A 250 -15.21 -8.68 7.54
N PHE A 251 -15.41 -9.94 7.92
CA PHE A 251 -16.66 -10.64 7.63
C PHE A 251 -17.88 -10.01 8.34
N ARG A 252 -17.75 -9.66 9.61
CA ARG A 252 -18.80 -8.94 10.38
C ARG A 252 -19.15 -7.63 9.71
N GLU A 253 -18.14 -6.87 9.32
CA GLU A 253 -18.33 -5.59 8.63
C GLU A 253 -19.03 -5.76 7.28
N LEU A 254 -18.63 -6.76 6.47
CA LEU A 254 -19.32 -7.08 5.23
C LEU A 254 -20.81 -7.36 5.48
N CYS A 255 -21.15 -8.13 6.51
CA CYS A 255 -22.53 -8.45 6.86
C CYS A 255 -23.34 -7.25 7.38
N THR A 256 -22.71 -6.33 8.10
CA THR A 256 -23.39 -5.12 8.61
C THR A 256 -23.66 -4.09 7.51
N ARG A 257 -22.87 -4.08 6.45
CA ARG A 257 -23.02 -3.15 5.30
C ARG A 257 -24.05 -3.58 4.27
N VAL A 258 -24.60 -4.77 4.38
CA VAL A 258 -25.61 -5.28 3.44
C VAL A 258 -26.97 -5.45 4.13
N PRO A 259 -28.10 -5.33 3.40
CA PRO A 259 -29.43 -5.62 3.97
C PRO A 259 -29.49 -7.01 4.56
N HIS A 260 -30.17 -7.19 5.70
CA HIS A 260 -30.31 -8.48 6.39
C HIS A 260 -30.84 -9.62 5.50
N ALA A 261 -31.61 -9.30 4.47
CA ALA A 261 -32.14 -10.28 3.53
C ALA A 261 -31.18 -10.63 2.38
N ARG A 262 -30.01 -10.01 2.30
CA ARG A 262 -29.04 -10.26 1.23
C ARG A 262 -28.31 -11.57 1.49
N VAL A 263 -28.38 -12.47 0.51
CA VAL A 263 -27.64 -13.74 0.49
C VAL A 263 -26.57 -13.64 -0.62
N PHE A 264 -25.36 -14.10 -0.33
CA PHE A 264 -24.28 -14.22 -1.32
C PHE A 264 -24.44 -15.52 -2.12
N PRO A 265 -24.92 -15.45 -3.37
CA PRO A 265 -25.44 -16.63 -4.09
C PRO A 265 -24.33 -17.57 -4.59
N HIS A 266 -23.12 -17.06 -4.75
CA HIS A 266 -22.00 -17.80 -5.32
C HIS A 266 -21.07 -18.41 -4.26
N LEU A 267 -21.10 -17.90 -3.02
CA LEU A 267 -20.25 -18.40 -1.95
C LEU A 267 -20.65 -19.83 -1.57
N ARG A 268 -19.69 -20.75 -1.65
CA ARG A 268 -19.80 -22.12 -1.15
C ARG A 268 -18.97 -22.38 0.11
N VAL A 269 -17.93 -21.53 0.34
CA VAL A 269 -17.12 -21.55 1.55
C VAL A 269 -16.84 -20.12 2.01
N ILE A 270 -17.02 -19.87 3.30
CA ILE A 270 -16.43 -18.74 4.01
C ILE A 270 -15.39 -19.32 4.95
N ASP A 271 -14.14 -18.91 4.79
CA ASP A 271 -13.02 -19.33 5.61
C ASP A 271 -12.60 -18.14 6.50
N LEU A 272 -12.67 -18.33 7.81
CA LEU A 272 -12.33 -17.33 8.81
C LEU A 272 -11.10 -17.75 9.60
N GLY A 273 -10.08 -16.90 9.62
CA GLY A 273 -8.84 -17.17 10.32
C GLY A 273 -8.18 -15.90 10.88
N GLY A 274 -7.17 -16.09 11.71
CA GLY A 274 -6.36 -14.99 12.25
C GLY A 274 -6.93 -14.30 13.50
N GLU A 275 -8.22 -14.43 13.77
CA GLU A 275 -8.91 -13.95 14.97
C GLU A 275 -9.81 -15.05 15.52
N ALA A 276 -10.34 -14.87 16.77
CA ALA A 276 -11.33 -15.78 17.32
C ALA A 276 -12.66 -15.65 16.57
N VAL A 277 -13.25 -16.79 16.22
CA VAL A 277 -14.58 -16.89 15.64
C VAL A 277 -15.58 -17.13 16.77
N PHE A 278 -16.66 -16.35 16.81
CA PHE A 278 -17.66 -16.40 17.87
C PHE A 278 -18.99 -16.97 17.36
N ALA A 279 -19.86 -17.34 18.29
CA ALA A 279 -21.21 -17.82 17.98
C ALA A 279 -22.02 -16.83 17.11
N ASN A 280 -21.75 -15.52 17.25
CA ASN A 280 -22.39 -14.49 16.42
C ASN A 280 -21.96 -14.54 14.94
N ASP A 281 -20.71 -14.92 14.66
CA ASP A 281 -20.23 -15.08 13.28
C ASP A 281 -20.95 -16.23 12.57
N VAL A 282 -21.26 -17.28 13.33
CA VAL A 282 -22.07 -18.41 12.81
C VAL A 282 -23.50 -17.96 12.49
N LYS A 283 -24.08 -17.06 13.29
CA LYS A 283 -25.42 -16.49 13.00
C LYS A 283 -25.39 -15.63 11.73
N LEU A 284 -24.39 -14.76 11.59
CA LEU A 284 -24.20 -13.93 10.39
C LEU A 284 -23.98 -14.79 9.16
N PHE A 285 -23.13 -15.81 9.24
CA PHE A 285 -22.94 -16.79 8.18
C PHE A 285 -24.27 -17.40 7.72
N ARG A 286 -25.08 -17.90 8.65
CA ARG A 286 -26.39 -18.52 8.33
C ARG A 286 -27.40 -17.53 7.75
N ALA A 287 -27.34 -16.27 8.15
CA ALA A 287 -28.23 -15.21 7.66
C ALA A 287 -27.89 -14.76 6.22
N HIS A 288 -26.61 -14.76 5.86
CA HIS A 288 -26.14 -14.13 4.62
C HIS A 288 -25.64 -15.12 3.56
N THR A 289 -25.75 -16.44 3.79
CA THR A 289 -25.30 -17.43 2.80
C THR A 289 -26.35 -18.47 2.47
N ALA A 290 -26.20 -19.12 1.30
CA ALA A 290 -27.08 -20.22 0.92
C ALA A 290 -26.85 -21.45 1.81
N GLY A 291 -27.90 -22.28 1.98
CA GLY A 291 -27.84 -23.49 2.84
C GLY A 291 -26.77 -24.52 2.45
N SER A 292 -26.22 -24.44 1.25
CA SER A 292 -25.09 -25.27 0.76
C SER A 292 -23.72 -24.70 1.10
N CYS A 293 -23.66 -23.44 1.57
CA CYS A 293 -22.39 -22.81 1.99
C CYS A 293 -21.88 -23.40 3.31
N VAL A 294 -20.56 -23.45 3.46
CA VAL A 294 -19.91 -23.95 4.68
C VAL A 294 -19.03 -22.83 5.25
N LEU A 295 -19.14 -22.60 6.56
CA LEU A 295 -18.19 -21.79 7.31
C LEU A 295 -17.04 -22.68 7.77
N VAL A 296 -15.80 -22.21 7.58
CA VAL A 296 -14.59 -22.84 8.12
C VAL A 296 -13.93 -21.88 9.11
N ASN A 297 -13.68 -22.33 10.31
CA ASN A 297 -12.82 -21.65 11.28
C ASN A 297 -11.44 -22.29 11.23
N GLN A 298 -10.38 -21.51 10.94
CA GLN A 298 -9.03 -22.06 10.83
C GLN A 298 -8.03 -21.46 11.81
N LEU A 299 -7.11 -22.29 12.27
CA LEU A 299 -5.92 -21.88 13.01
C LEU A 299 -4.69 -22.09 12.13
N ALA A 300 -3.89 -21.03 11.99
CA ALA A 300 -2.65 -21.06 11.22
C ALA A 300 -1.56 -20.21 11.89
N SER A 301 -0.30 -20.49 11.58
CA SER A 301 0.83 -19.65 11.98
C SER A 301 1.83 -19.50 10.83
N THR A 302 2.71 -18.48 10.92
CA THR A 302 3.76 -18.29 9.90
C THR A 302 4.80 -19.41 9.94
N GLU A 303 5.02 -19.98 11.10
CA GLU A 303 6.03 -21.00 11.36
C GLU A 303 5.63 -22.42 10.90
N VAL A 304 4.31 -22.66 10.80
CA VAL A 304 3.79 -24.00 10.46
C VAL A 304 2.83 -23.97 9.27
N GLY A 305 2.20 -22.79 8.96
CA GLY A 305 1.10 -22.73 8.01
C GLY A 305 -0.22 -23.18 8.67
N LEU A 306 -0.98 -24.06 8.01
CA LEU A 306 -2.28 -24.55 8.50
C LEU A 306 -2.09 -25.54 9.65
N ILE A 307 -2.71 -25.24 10.81
CA ILE A 307 -2.63 -26.08 12.01
C ILE A 307 -3.91 -26.90 12.20
N ALA A 308 -5.08 -26.26 12.12
CA ALA A 308 -6.38 -26.91 12.30
C ALA A 308 -7.49 -26.21 11.53
N GLN A 309 -8.57 -26.96 11.23
CA GLN A 309 -9.78 -26.43 10.60
C GLN A 309 -11.04 -27.07 11.22
N HIS A 310 -12.06 -26.24 11.45
CA HIS A 310 -13.40 -26.63 11.88
C HIS A 310 -14.47 -26.22 10.86
N ARG A 311 -15.31 -27.18 10.44
CA ARG A 311 -16.32 -26.96 9.40
C ARG A 311 -17.71 -26.89 10.02
N ILE A 312 -18.46 -25.83 9.67
CA ILE A 312 -19.80 -25.55 10.21
C ILE A 312 -20.77 -25.37 9.03
N GLY A 313 -21.83 -26.19 9.01
CA GLY A 313 -22.91 -26.08 8.04
C GLY A 313 -24.09 -25.23 8.55
N HIS A 314 -25.09 -25.04 7.65
CA HIS A 314 -26.36 -24.43 8.03
C HIS A 314 -27.21 -25.34 8.94
N ALA A 315 -27.18 -26.66 8.67
CA ALA A 315 -27.85 -27.64 9.51
C ALA A 315 -26.92 -28.03 10.66
N GLY A 316 -27.41 -27.95 11.86
CA GLY A 316 -26.69 -28.33 13.09
C GLY A 316 -27.10 -27.47 14.28
N PRO A 317 -26.81 -27.93 15.50
CA PRO A 317 -27.05 -27.13 16.70
C PRO A 317 -26.30 -25.79 16.57
N GLY A 318 -26.84 -24.74 17.16
CA GLY A 318 -26.09 -23.49 17.37
C GLY A 318 -24.81 -23.80 18.12
N CYS A 319 -23.75 -23.05 17.84
CA CYS A 319 -22.56 -23.10 18.69
C CYS A 319 -22.95 -22.54 20.06
N GLU A 320 -23.05 -23.41 21.06
CA GLU A 320 -23.37 -22.99 22.44
C GLU A 320 -22.15 -22.36 23.13
N ALA A 321 -20.95 -22.69 22.64
CA ALA A 321 -19.69 -22.11 23.12
C ALA A 321 -19.56 -20.65 22.64
N ALA A 322 -19.13 -19.78 23.52
CA ALA A 322 -18.87 -18.38 23.16
C ALA A 322 -17.84 -18.27 22.02
N ILE A 323 -16.80 -19.09 22.03
CA ILE A 323 -15.75 -19.20 20.99
C ILE A 323 -15.94 -20.52 20.24
N VAL A 324 -15.89 -20.45 18.91
CA VAL A 324 -16.00 -21.61 18.03
C VAL A 324 -14.69 -22.40 18.06
N PRO A 325 -14.73 -23.75 18.21
CA PRO A 325 -13.53 -24.58 18.11
C PRO A 325 -12.77 -24.34 16.81
N VAL A 326 -11.45 -24.54 16.83
CA VAL A 326 -10.62 -24.51 15.61
C VAL A 326 -10.54 -25.89 14.95
N GLY A 327 -11.12 -26.93 15.58
CA GLY A 327 -11.38 -28.22 14.99
C GLY A 327 -10.19 -29.18 15.00
N SER A 328 -9.92 -29.83 13.87
CA SER A 328 -8.94 -30.90 13.75
C SER A 328 -7.75 -30.53 12.84
N CYS A 329 -6.60 -31.13 13.10
CA CYS A 329 -5.40 -30.96 12.30
C CYS A 329 -5.50 -31.68 10.94
N PRO A 330 -4.90 -31.16 9.87
CA PRO A 330 -4.73 -31.90 8.64
C PRO A 330 -3.74 -33.08 8.85
N GLU A 331 -3.84 -34.08 7.98
CA GLU A 331 -2.89 -35.20 7.97
C GLU A 331 -1.44 -34.69 7.88
N GLY A 332 -0.50 -35.25 8.67
CA GLY A 332 0.88 -34.76 8.77
C GLY A 332 1.13 -33.64 9.78
N VAL A 333 0.07 -33.11 10.42
CA VAL A 333 0.18 -32.14 11.53
C VAL A 333 -0.47 -32.73 12.78
N ARG A 334 0.18 -32.59 13.92
CA ARG A 334 -0.31 -33.01 15.25
C ARG A 334 -0.11 -31.86 16.22
N VAL A 335 -1.08 -31.66 17.11
CA VAL A 335 -0.97 -30.69 18.20
C VAL A 335 -1.02 -31.43 19.54
N GLU A 336 -0.05 -31.14 20.39
CA GLU A 336 -0.01 -31.58 21.78
C GLU A 336 -0.35 -30.41 22.68
N ILE A 337 -1.20 -30.64 23.68
CA ILE A 337 -1.46 -29.65 24.74
C ILE A 337 -0.49 -29.93 25.87
N VAL A 338 0.32 -28.95 26.25
CA VAL A 338 1.39 -29.10 27.24
C VAL A 338 1.13 -28.16 28.41
N GLY A 339 1.06 -28.74 29.61
CA GLY A 339 0.87 -27.99 30.86
C GLY A 339 2.08 -27.13 31.23
N ASP A 340 1.95 -26.33 32.28
CA ASP A 340 3.01 -25.42 32.75
C ASP A 340 4.24 -26.16 33.29
N ASP A 341 4.07 -27.42 33.74
CA ASP A 341 5.13 -28.32 34.18
C ASP A 341 5.87 -29.03 33.02
N GLY A 342 5.42 -28.79 31.77
CA GLY A 342 5.97 -29.44 30.58
C GLY A 342 5.41 -30.82 30.29
N SER A 343 4.46 -31.36 31.09
CA SER A 343 3.76 -32.61 30.86
C SER A 343 2.60 -32.46 29.87
N PRO A 344 2.19 -33.51 29.16
CA PRO A 344 0.95 -33.50 28.37
C PRO A 344 -0.27 -33.25 29.28
N ALA A 345 -1.11 -32.29 28.90
CA ALA A 345 -2.36 -32.00 29.61
C ALA A 345 -3.40 -33.10 29.35
N ALA A 346 -4.27 -33.34 30.34
CA ALA A 346 -5.39 -34.27 30.18
C ALA A 346 -6.46 -33.64 29.22
N PRO A 347 -7.31 -34.47 28.57
CA PRO A 347 -8.39 -34.00 27.76
C PRO A 347 -9.28 -33.01 28.52
N GLY A 348 -9.56 -31.86 27.96
CA GLY A 348 -10.30 -30.76 28.58
C GLY A 348 -9.47 -29.82 29.46
N GLU A 349 -8.22 -30.14 29.75
CA GLU A 349 -7.33 -29.26 30.53
C GLU A 349 -6.61 -28.27 29.61
N PRO A 350 -6.55 -26.99 29.98
CA PRO A 350 -5.81 -25.97 29.23
C PRO A 350 -4.29 -26.17 29.31
N GLY A 351 -3.59 -25.89 28.21
CA GLY A 351 -2.14 -25.85 28.13
C GLY A 351 -1.66 -25.16 26.88
N GLU A 352 -0.33 -25.13 26.69
CA GLU A 352 0.29 -24.57 25.48
C GLU A 352 0.13 -25.55 24.31
N MET A 353 -0.32 -25.03 23.15
CA MET A 353 -0.38 -25.79 21.90
C MET A 353 1.01 -25.94 21.32
N VAL A 354 1.54 -27.17 21.29
CA VAL A 354 2.82 -27.54 20.68
C VAL A 354 2.52 -28.28 19.38
N VAL A 355 2.91 -27.69 18.25
CA VAL A 355 2.66 -28.26 16.94
C VAL A 355 3.82 -29.17 16.53
N CYS A 356 3.50 -30.38 16.08
CA CYS A 356 4.46 -31.41 15.64
C CYS A 356 4.21 -31.75 14.18
N SER A 357 5.23 -31.61 13.33
CA SER A 357 5.16 -31.91 11.89
C SER A 357 6.57 -31.98 11.28
N GLU A 358 6.70 -32.67 10.16
CA GLU A 358 7.88 -32.58 9.29
C GLU A 358 7.98 -31.24 8.57
N HIS A 359 6.85 -30.50 8.51
CA HIS A 359 6.69 -29.24 7.77
C HIS A 359 6.76 -27.99 8.66
N VAL A 360 7.19 -28.12 9.90
CA VAL A 360 7.58 -26.96 10.73
C VAL A 360 8.74 -26.25 10.03
N CYS A 361 8.71 -24.93 9.99
CA CYS A 361 9.75 -24.12 9.32
C CYS A 361 11.16 -24.45 9.83
N PRO A 362 12.21 -24.31 9.00
CA PRO A 362 13.60 -24.54 9.40
C PRO A 362 14.05 -23.70 10.59
N GLY A 363 13.47 -22.50 10.76
CA GLY A 363 13.78 -21.58 11.85
C GLY A 363 13.56 -20.12 11.45
N TYR A 364 13.99 -19.24 12.35
CA TYR A 364 14.00 -17.81 12.09
C TYR A 364 15.32 -17.37 11.45
N TRP A 365 15.21 -16.54 10.45
CA TRP A 365 16.38 -16.05 9.70
C TRP A 365 17.39 -15.37 10.62
N ARG A 366 18.63 -15.89 10.64
CA ARG A 366 19.75 -15.37 11.44
C ARG A 366 19.43 -15.21 12.94
N ARG A 367 18.55 -16.06 13.51
CA ARG A 367 18.14 -16.00 14.93
C ARG A 367 18.21 -17.35 15.62
N PRO A 368 19.38 -18.04 15.64
CA PRO A 368 19.51 -19.35 16.29
C PRO A 368 19.15 -19.31 17.78
N GLU A 369 19.35 -18.17 18.44
CA GLU A 369 18.99 -17.95 19.84
C GLU A 369 17.46 -17.98 20.09
N LEU A 370 16.66 -17.62 19.11
CA LEU A 370 15.20 -17.74 19.17
C LEU A 370 14.75 -19.15 18.79
N ASP A 371 15.45 -19.80 17.87
CA ASP A 371 15.11 -21.14 17.39
C ASP A 371 15.12 -22.15 18.53
N VAL A 372 16.16 -22.16 19.38
CA VAL A 372 16.29 -23.08 20.51
C VAL A 372 15.21 -22.91 21.58
N GLN A 373 14.50 -21.73 21.59
CA GLN A 373 13.43 -21.48 22.55
C GLN A 373 12.11 -22.08 22.12
N VAL A 374 11.86 -22.19 20.81
CA VAL A 374 10.54 -22.54 20.28
C VAL A 374 10.54 -23.76 19.38
N PHE A 375 11.68 -24.16 18.81
CA PHE A 375 11.79 -25.34 17.95
C PHE A 375 12.63 -26.42 18.62
N ALA A 376 12.17 -27.67 18.51
CA ALA A 376 12.92 -28.82 18.97
C ALA A 376 12.66 -30.05 18.04
N PRO A 377 13.52 -31.02 17.97
CA PRO A 377 13.21 -32.32 17.39
C PRO A 377 12.02 -32.97 18.14
N ASP A 378 11.17 -33.69 17.42
CA ASP A 378 10.13 -34.49 18.07
C ASP A 378 10.78 -35.78 18.65
N PRO A 379 10.70 -36.00 19.98
CA PRO A 379 11.29 -37.19 20.57
C PRO A 379 10.57 -38.50 20.22
N SER A 380 9.29 -38.37 19.78
CA SER A 380 8.42 -39.51 19.47
C SER A 380 8.53 -39.97 18.02
N LEU A 381 8.86 -39.08 17.10
CA LEU A 381 8.84 -39.32 15.65
C LEU A 381 10.10 -38.75 14.99
N PRO A 382 11.10 -39.59 14.63
CA PRO A 382 12.28 -39.11 13.92
C PRO A 382 11.93 -38.40 12.61
N GLY A 383 12.57 -37.26 12.37
CA GLY A 383 12.32 -36.40 11.20
C GLY A 383 11.25 -35.33 11.42
N GLN A 384 10.42 -35.45 12.45
CA GLN A 384 9.48 -34.40 12.84
C GLN A 384 10.11 -33.36 13.77
N ARG A 385 9.57 -32.16 13.72
CA ARG A 385 9.96 -31.06 14.60
C ARG A 385 8.76 -30.59 15.42
N ARG A 386 9.04 -30.16 16.63
CA ARG A 386 8.06 -29.52 17.53
C ARG A 386 8.23 -28.01 17.47
N TYR A 387 7.11 -27.31 17.43
CA TYR A 387 7.04 -25.87 17.51
C TYR A 387 6.14 -25.44 18.66
N ARG A 388 6.70 -24.73 19.64
CA ARG A 388 5.97 -24.12 20.75
C ARG A 388 5.33 -22.83 20.24
N SER A 389 4.01 -22.87 20.01
CA SER A 389 3.32 -21.76 19.37
C SER A 389 3.14 -20.52 20.28
N GLY A 390 3.17 -20.74 21.60
CA GLY A 390 2.76 -19.75 22.57
C GLY A 390 1.23 -19.55 22.64
N ASP A 391 0.46 -20.28 21.85
CA ASP A 391 -1.00 -20.28 21.90
C ASP A 391 -1.48 -21.26 22.99
N LEU A 392 -2.49 -20.87 23.74
CA LEU A 392 -3.14 -21.68 24.75
C LEU A 392 -4.42 -22.31 24.21
N GLY A 393 -4.69 -23.55 24.61
CA GLY A 393 -5.90 -24.24 24.20
C GLY A 393 -6.10 -25.56 24.94
N PHE A 394 -7.12 -26.30 24.54
CA PHE A 394 -7.42 -27.64 25.03
C PHE A 394 -8.08 -28.48 23.94
N VAL A 395 -8.12 -29.78 24.10
CA VAL A 395 -8.88 -30.69 23.23
C VAL A 395 -10.16 -31.04 23.97
N ASP A 396 -11.32 -30.83 23.33
CA ASP A 396 -12.63 -31.16 23.93
C ASP A 396 -12.94 -32.68 23.84
N ALA A 397 -14.08 -33.08 24.39
CA ALA A 397 -14.53 -34.49 24.41
C ALA A 397 -14.77 -35.05 23.00
N ASP A 398 -15.06 -34.22 22.01
CA ASP A 398 -15.27 -34.58 20.62
C ASP A 398 -13.95 -34.63 19.80
N GLY A 399 -12.82 -34.31 20.45
CA GLY A 399 -11.50 -34.30 19.84
C GLY A 399 -11.17 -33.02 19.08
N ASN A 400 -11.95 -31.96 19.20
CA ASN A 400 -11.67 -30.67 18.56
C ASN A 400 -10.68 -29.85 19.40
N LEU A 401 -9.76 -29.19 18.74
CA LEU A 401 -8.93 -28.15 19.33
C LEU A 401 -9.76 -26.89 19.58
N ASN A 402 -9.61 -26.35 20.78
CA ASN A 402 -10.23 -25.10 21.23
C ASN A 402 -9.13 -24.10 21.55
N PHE A 403 -9.19 -22.91 20.96
CA PHE A 403 -8.23 -21.84 21.17
C PHE A 403 -8.66 -20.95 22.32
N LEU A 404 -7.77 -20.67 23.28
CA LEU A 404 -8.02 -19.85 24.46
C LEU A 404 -7.29 -18.50 24.45
N GLY A 405 -6.42 -18.27 23.48
CA GLY A 405 -5.60 -17.05 23.43
C GLY A 405 -4.12 -17.35 23.43
N ARG A 406 -3.29 -16.32 23.70
CA ARG A 406 -1.81 -16.46 23.68
C ARG A 406 -1.22 -16.31 25.08
N ARG A 407 -0.15 -17.12 25.33
CA ARG A 407 0.67 -16.99 26.54
C ARG A 407 1.52 -15.72 26.43
N GLY A 408 1.45 -14.82 27.44
CA GLY A 408 2.30 -13.65 27.52
C GLY A 408 1.78 -12.43 26.72
N ASN A 409 2.71 -11.69 26.14
CA ASN A 409 2.44 -10.35 25.60
C ASN A 409 1.94 -10.32 24.14
N ARG A 410 1.64 -11.45 23.52
CA ARG A 410 1.14 -11.48 22.14
C ARG A 410 -0.37 -11.45 22.11
N VAL A 411 -0.93 -10.54 21.33
CA VAL A 411 -2.38 -10.40 21.13
C VAL A 411 -2.71 -10.38 19.65
N LYS A 412 -3.91 -10.82 19.32
CA LYS A 412 -4.43 -10.65 17.96
C LYS A 412 -5.20 -9.33 17.90
N VAL A 413 -4.74 -8.40 17.07
CA VAL A 413 -5.39 -7.13 16.81
C VAL A 413 -5.77 -7.11 15.33
N ARG A 414 -7.07 -7.20 15.03
CA ARG A 414 -7.61 -7.18 13.65
C ARG A 414 -6.92 -8.20 12.73
N GLY A 415 -6.72 -9.42 13.22
CA GLY A 415 -6.05 -10.49 12.48
C GLY A 415 -4.52 -10.46 12.52
N HIS A 416 -3.92 -9.36 12.92
CA HIS A 416 -2.49 -9.22 13.06
C HIS A 416 -2.01 -9.75 14.41
N SER A 417 -0.97 -10.59 14.40
CA SER A 417 -0.30 -11.01 15.63
C SER A 417 0.62 -9.88 16.09
N VAL A 418 0.20 -9.16 17.13
CA VAL A 418 0.94 -8.05 17.71
C VAL A 418 1.68 -8.51 18.95
N ASP A 419 2.98 -8.30 19.01
CA ASP A 419 3.76 -8.47 20.22
C ASP A 419 3.79 -7.13 20.96
N LEU A 420 3.23 -7.10 22.16
CA LEU A 420 3.21 -5.88 22.98
C LEU A 420 4.61 -5.37 23.30
N ALA A 421 5.63 -6.24 23.33
CA ALA A 421 7.02 -5.84 23.56
C ALA A 421 7.60 -4.97 22.43
N GLU A 422 7.13 -5.14 21.19
CA GLU A 422 7.54 -4.26 20.07
C GLU A 422 7.00 -2.84 20.27
N ILE A 423 5.78 -2.70 20.76
CA ILE A 423 5.19 -1.40 21.10
C ILE A 423 5.90 -0.78 22.30
N ASP A 424 6.23 -1.58 23.32
CA ASP A 424 7.00 -1.11 24.48
C ASP A 424 8.39 -0.61 24.08
N ALA A 425 9.07 -1.32 23.18
CA ALA A 425 10.37 -0.88 22.66
C ALA A 425 10.27 0.43 21.89
N ALA A 426 9.22 0.62 21.10
CA ALA A 426 8.95 1.87 20.40
C ALA A 426 8.66 3.02 21.38
N LEU A 427 7.87 2.76 22.45
CA LEU A 427 7.63 3.73 23.53
C LEU A 427 8.93 4.11 24.25
N ALA A 428 9.77 3.12 24.55
CA ALA A 428 11.06 3.38 25.22
C ALA A 428 12.06 4.16 24.35
N ALA A 429 11.92 4.11 23.02
CA ALA A 429 12.73 4.86 22.08
C ALA A 429 12.28 6.32 21.91
N CYS A 430 11.06 6.67 22.33
CA CYS A 430 10.55 8.03 22.21
C CYS A 430 11.25 9.01 23.16
N PRO A 431 11.79 10.15 22.67
CA PRO A 431 12.45 11.14 23.51
C PRO A 431 11.52 11.69 24.60
N GLY A 432 12.00 11.84 25.82
CA GLY A 432 11.22 12.41 26.93
C GLY A 432 10.30 11.43 27.66
N ILE A 433 10.18 10.20 27.23
CA ILE A 433 9.53 9.14 27.99
C ILE A 433 10.49 8.61 29.06
N ALA A 434 10.03 8.54 30.29
CA ALA A 434 10.78 7.91 31.39
C ALA A 434 10.50 6.39 31.41
N ARG A 435 9.24 5.99 31.32
CA ARG A 435 8.79 4.58 31.21
C ARG A 435 7.52 4.51 30.38
N GLY A 436 7.40 3.47 29.56
CA GLY A 436 6.20 3.18 28.77
C GLY A 436 5.89 1.69 28.77
N ALA A 437 4.61 1.34 28.73
CA ALA A 437 4.14 -0.02 28.54
C ALA A 437 2.77 -0.01 27.89
N VAL A 438 2.52 -0.96 27.01
CA VAL A 438 1.19 -1.17 26.44
C VAL A 438 0.47 -2.28 27.21
N VAL A 439 -0.82 -2.08 27.46
CA VAL A 439 -1.72 -3.08 28.03
C VAL A 439 -2.92 -3.30 27.12
N VAL A 440 -3.52 -4.46 27.26
CA VAL A 440 -4.78 -4.80 26.59
C VAL A 440 -5.93 -4.43 27.53
N ALA A 441 -6.89 -3.70 26.99
CA ALA A 441 -8.13 -3.41 27.68
C ALA A 441 -9.29 -4.08 26.96
N ASP A 442 -10.13 -4.77 27.70
CA ASP A 442 -11.39 -5.30 27.18
C ASP A 442 -12.37 -4.13 26.95
N SER A 443 -13.14 -4.19 25.89
CA SER A 443 -14.13 -3.16 25.57
C SER A 443 -15.50 -3.58 26.12
N ASP A 444 -16.07 -2.78 27.04
CA ASP A 444 -17.41 -3.01 27.55
C ASP A 444 -18.51 -2.93 26.47
N HIS A 445 -18.22 -2.28 25.34
CA HIS A 445 -19.18 -2.03 24.25
C HIS A 445 -18.97 -2.95 23.05
N ALA A 446 -17.83 -3.66 22.98
CA ALA A 446 -17.51 -4.64 21.95
C ALA A 446 -16.62 -5.72 22.56
N PRO A 447 -17.21 -6.75 23.21
CA PRO A 447 -16.45 -7.78 23.93
C PRO A 447 -15.44 -8.54 23.07
N ASP A 448 -15.52 -8.38 21.74
CA ASP A 448 -14.69 -9.07 20.75
C ASP A 448 -13.55 -8.18 20.19
N ALA A 449 -13.43 -6.90 20.63
CA ALA A 449 -12.43 -5.97 20.11
C ALA A 449 -11.29 -5.75 21.12
N VAL A 450 -10.12 -6.27 20.78
CA VAL A 450 -8.89 -6.02 21.55
C VAL A 450 -8.47 -4.56 21.38
N ARG A 451 -8.45 -3.80 22.48
CA ARG A 451 -8.02 -2.40 22.51
C ARG A 451 -6.62 -2.28 23.14
N LEU A 452 -5.68 -1.72 22.39
CA LEU A 452 -4.35 -1.42 22.92
C LEU A 452 -4.36 -0.06 23.63
N VAL A 453 -3.86 -0.03 24.85
CA VAL A 453 -3.70 1.21 25.65
C VAL A 453 -2.23 1.36 26.02
N ALA A 454 -1.58 2.42 25.55
CA ALA A 454 -0.22 2.75 25.97
C ALA A 454 -0.27 3.64 27.22
N CYS A 455 0.41 3.19 28.26
CA CYS A 455 0.60 3.92 29.50
C CYS A 455 2.03 4.47 29.53
N VAL A 456 2.17 5.77 29.75
CA VAL A 456 3.47 6.47 29.65
C VAL A 456 3.69 7.38 30.86
N SER A 457 4.87 7.29 31.48
CA SER A 457 5.35 8.32 32.40
C SER A 457 6.43 9.15 31.73
N MET A 458 6.31 10.47 31.86
CA MET A 458 7.24 11.41 31.23
C MET A 458 8.46 11.67 32.14
N GLN A 459 9.57 12.12 31.57
CA GLN A 459 10.71 12.58 32.34
C GLN A 459 10.36 13.86 33.15
N PRO A 460 10.99 14.09 34.30
CA PRO A 460 10.69 15.26 35.12
C PRO A 460 10.78 16.58 34.33
N GLY A 461 9.71 17.38 34.44
CA GLY A 461 9.60 18.67 33.74
C GLY A 461 9.06 18.61 32.31
N MET A 462 8.83 17.42 31.77
CA MET A 462 8.20 17.25 30.45
C MET A 462 6.69 16.97 30.59
N ARG A 463 5.90 17.57 29.72
CA ARG A 463 4.46 17.30 29.60
C ARG A 463 4.22 16.32 28.45
N GLY A 464 3.34 15.36 28.69
CA GLY A 464 2.91 14.43 27.66
C GLY A 464 1.97 15.09 26.65
N ASP A 465 2.27 14.91 25.37
CA ASP A 465 1.39 15.29 24.25
C ASP A 465 0.99 14.02 23.48
N PRO A 466 -0.29 13.64 23.48
CA PRO A 466 -0.76 12.46 22.76
C PRO A 466 -0.51 12.51 21.26
N GLN A 467 -0.63 13.68 20.63
CA GLN A 467 -0.43 13.83 19.19
C GLN A 467 1.05 13.66 18.81
N TRP A 468 1.94 14.25 19.60
CA TRP A 468 3.37 14.05 19.45
C TRP A 468 3.74 12.57 19.60
N LEU A 469 3.26 11.91 20.66
CA LEU A 469 3.58 10.50 20.92
C LEU A 469 3.08 9.59 19.80
N ARG A 470 1.88 9.81 19.27
CA ARG A 470 1.38 9.06 18.13
C ARG A 470 2.22 9.26 16.87
N ARG A 471 2.63 10.50 16.58
CA ARG A 471 3.56 10.78 15.46
C ARG A 471 4.88 10.05 15.61
N GLU A 472 5.46 10.04 16.81
CA GLU A 472 6.71 9.32 17.06
C GLU A 472 6.52 7.80 16.87
N LEU A 473 5.48 7.22 17.45
CA LEU A 473 5.18 5.78 17.28
C LEU A 473 4.91 5.40 15.83
N SER A 474 4.22 6.25 15.07
CA SER A 474 3.90 5.98 13.65
C SER A 474 5.13 5.98 12.72
N ARG A 475 6.29 6.45 13.19
CA ARG A 475 7.55 6.36 12.45
C ARG A 475 8.14 4.94 12.43
N SER A 476 7.82 4.13 13.44
CA SER A 476 8.40 2.79 13.61
C SER A 476 7.39 1.67 13.64
N LEU A 477 6.13 1.95 14.00
CA LEU A 477 5.08 0.94 14.12
C LEU A 477 4.06 1.05 12.98
N PRO A 478 3.62 -0.09 12.41
CA PRO A 478 2.50 -0.12 11.48
C PRO A 478 1.19 0.30 12.15
N SER A 479 0.23 0.79 11.39
CA SER A 479 -1.04 1.37 11.89
C SER A 479 -1.83 0.43 12.81
N TYR A 480 -1.82 -0.88 12.55
CA TYR A 480 -2.52 -1.87 13.38
C TYR A 480 -1.87 -2.10 14.77
N MET A 481 -0.63 -1.64 14.97
CA MET A 481 0.10 -1.70 16.26
C MET A 481 -0.02 -0.40 17.07
N LEU A 482 -0.52 0.69 16.48
CA LEU A 482 -0.65 1.96 17.19
C LEU A 482 -1.73 1.85 18.27
N PRO A 483 -1.40 2.17 19.55
CA PRO A 483 -2.38 2.15 20.62
C PRO A 483 -3.52 3.12 20.37
N GLY A 484 -4.76 2.65 20.49
CA GLY A 484 -5.95 3.46 20.32
C GLY A 484 -6.08 4.53 21.43
N THR A 485 -5.58 4.23 22.61
CA THR A 485 -5.61 5.12 23.78
C THR A 485 -4.20 5.34 24.32
N LEU A 486 -3.88 6.58 24.66
CA LEU A 486 -2.60 6.98 25.28
C LEU A 486 -2.91 7.56 26.66
N ALA A 487 -2.45 6.88 27.72
CA ALA A 487 -2.64 7.29 29.11
C ALA A 487 -1.30 7.80 29.68
N PHE A 488 -1.28 9.06 30.11
CA PHE A 488 -0.13 9.61 30.83
C PHE A 488 -0.34 9.43 32.34
N VAL A 489 0.64 8.77 32.97
CA VAL A 489 0.60 8.45 34.40
C VAL A 489 1.79 9.09 35.11
N ASP A 490 1.56 9.57 36.35
CA ASP A 490 2.64 10.19 37.14
C ASP A 490 3.73 9.18 37.52
N ALA A 491 3.34 7.92 37.79
CA ALA A 491 4.26 6.85 38.11
C ALA A 491 3.74 5.50 37.59
N MET A 492 4.64 4.74 36.97
CA MET A 492 4.37 3.38 36.52
C MET A 492 4.35 2.42 37.72
N PRO A 493 3.30 1.60 37.89
CA PRO A 493 3.31 0.57 38.91
C PRO A 493 4.39 -0.48 38.60
N VAL A 494 5.11 -0.91 39.63
CA VAL A 494 6.18 -1.90 39.51
C VAL A 494 5.97 -3.05 40.48
N THR A 495 6.36 -4.24 40.07
CA THR A 495 6.44 -5.43 40.92
C THR A 495 7.57 -5.32 41.95
N ALA A 496 7.61 -6.22 42.91
CA ALA A 496 8.71 -6.30 43.89
C ALA A 496 10.10 -6.49 43.23
N SER A 497 10.16 -7.00 42.00
CA SER A 497 11.38 -7.16 41.24
C SER A 497 11.75 -5.93 40.40
N GLY A 498 10.99 -4.81 40.50
CA GLY A 498 11.22 -3.58 39.75
C GLY A 498 10.72 -3.58 38.29
N LYS A 499 10.04 -4.64 37.86
CA LYS A 499 9.39 -4.72 36.54
C LYS A 499 8.05 -4.02 36.55
N ILE A 500 7.59 -3.51 35.41
CA ILE A 500 6.26 -2.90 35.25
C ILE A 500 5.18 -3.95 35.55
N ASP A 501 4.30 -3.64 36.50
CA ASP A 501 3.16 -4.47 36.86
C ASP A 501 1.99 -4.15 35.90
N ARG A 502 1.90 -4.93 34.82
CA ARG A 502 0.89 -4.74 33.78
C ARG A 502 -0.51 -5.05 34.27
N GLN A 503 -0.68 -5.96 35.24
CA GLN A 503 -1.98 -6.31 35.77
C GLN A 503 -2.56 -5.16 36.58
N SER A 504 -1.76 -4.59 37.48
CA SER A 504 -2.11 -3.37 38.23
C SER A 504 -2.32 -2.18 37.28
N LEU A 505 -1.55 -2.10 36.19
CA LEU A 505 -1.66 -1.04 35.21
C LEU A 505 -2.98 -1.15 34.44
N ALA A 506 -3.34 -2.34 33.95
CA ALA A 506 -4.60 -2.61 33.25
C ALA A 506 -5.81 -2.29 34.16
N THR A 507 -5.77 -2.73 35.42
CA THR A 507 -6.85 -2.44 36.40
C THR A 507 -7.00 -0.94 36.68
N LYS A 508 -5.87 -0.22 36.81
CA LYS A 508 -5.88 1.24 37.02
C LYS A 508 -6.41 1.98 35.79
N VAL A 509 -6.04 1.56 34.58
CA VAL A 509 -6.49 2.18 33.33
C VAL A 509 -7.98 1.94 33.09
N LEU A 510 -8.48 0.75 33.43
CA LEU A 510 -9.91 0.44 33.37
C LEU A 510 -10.72 1.22 34.43
N ALA A 511 -10.13 1.55 35.58
CA ALA A 511 -10.74 2.34 36.62
C ALA A 511 -10.62 3.86 36.42
N LEU A 512 -9.79 4.31 35.47
CA LEU A 512 -9.84 5.72 35.09
C LEU A 512 -11.19 5.96 34.41
N PRO A 513 -12.02 6.92 34.85
CA PRO A 513 -13.13 7.38 34.03
C PRO A 513 -12.56 7.71 32.67
N GLU A 514 -13.23 7.30 31.58
CA GLU A 514 -12.78 7.48 30.17
C GLU A 514 -11.87 8.69 30.11
N VAL A 515 -10.56 8.45 29.85
CA VAL A 515 -9.53 9.45 30.15
C VAL A 515 -9.99 10.74 29.54
N ALA A 516 -10.48 11.63 30.40
CA ALA A 516 -10.80 12.98 30.02
C ALA A 516 -9.55 13.49 29.30
N THR A 517 -9.61 13.62 28.00
CA THR A 517 -8.66 14.43 27.24
C THR A 517 -8.48 15.70 28.09
N PRO A 518 -7.24 16.08 28.50
CA PRO A 518 -7.05 17.32 29.21
C PRO A 518 -7.81 18.40 28.44
N GLU A 519 -8.50 19.31 29.15
CA GLU A 519 -9.27 20.41 28.56
C GLU A 519 -8.52 20.92 27.32
N ARG A 520 -8.87 20.36 26.17
CA ARG A 520 -8.44 20.88 24.90
C ARG A 520 -9.20 22.18 24.75
N ALA A 521 -8.51 23.30 24.68
CA ALA A 521 -9.00 24.43 23.93
C ALA A 521 -8.98 24.02 22.46
N ALA A 522 -9.81 23.03 22.09
CA ALA A 522 -10.03 22.64 20.72
C ALA A 522 -10.69 23.83 20.06
N ASP A 523 -10.08 24.34 19.00
CA ASP A 523 -10.74 25.32 18.16
C ASP A 523 -12.05 24.64 17.67
N PRO A 524 -13.23 25.14 18.10
CA PRO A 524 -14.47 24.42 17.84
C PRO A 524 -14.80 24.46 16.36
N PRO A 525 -15.54 23.49 15.84
CA PRO A 525 -16.01 23.50 14.45
C PRO A 525 -16.77 24.77 14.12
N HIS A 526 -16.37 25.48 13.05
CA HIS A 526 -16.88 26.79 12.69
C HIS A 526 -18.23 26.76 11.99
N ASP A 527 -18.51 25.72 11.20
CA ASP A 527 -19.73 25.59 10.41
C ASP A 527 -20.41 24.22 10.53
N GLU A 528 -21.47 24.03 9.77
CA GLU A 528 -22.26 22.78 9.78
C GLU A 528 -21.48 21.59 9.23
N TYR A 529 -20.61 21.79 8.21
CA TYR A 529 -19.78 20.74 7.65
C TYR A 529 -18.75 20.25 8.67
N GLU A 530 -18.01 21.19 9.27
CA GLU A 530 -17.01 20.87 10.29
C GLU A 530 -17.66 20.21 11.53
N ARG A 531 -18.81 20.71 11.96
CA ARG A 531 -19.59 20.11 13.08
C ARG A 531 -20.02 18.68 12.76
N THR A 532 -20.48 18.43 11.55
CA THR A 532 -20.93 17.09 11.16
C THR A 532 -19.75 16.12 11.05
N VAL A 533 -18.62 16.58 10.50
CA VAL A 533 -17.39 15.75 10.44
C VAL A 533 -16.86 15.46 11.83
N ALA A 534 -16.79 16.47 12.70
CA ALA A 534 -16.36 16.32 14.09
C ALA A 534 -17.26 15.34 14.87
N GLN A 535 -18.58 15.50 14.76
CA GLN A 535 -19.53 14.57 15.39
C GLN A 535 -19.41 13.14 14.84
N THR A 536 -19.08 12.99 13.55
CA THR A 536 -18.87 11.66 12.98
C THR A 536 -17.56 11.06 13.49
N PHE A 537 -16.51 11.86 13.68
CA PHE A 537 -15.29 11.41 14.37
C PHE A 537 -15.59 10.97 15.80
N GLU A 538 -16.33 11.81 16.57
CA GLU A 538 -16.74 11.48 17.94
C GLU A 538 -17.49 10.16 18.01
N GLN A 539 -18.41 9.95 17.07
CA GLN A 539 -19.22 8.73 16.99
C GLN A 539 -18.35 7.50 16.67
N LEU A 540 -17.44 7.59 15.70
CA LEU A 540 -16.64 6.46 15.23
C LEU A 540 -15.46 6.14 16.14
N LEU A 541 -14.85 7.18 16.71
CA LEU A 541 -13.62 7.04 17.49
C LEU A 541 -13.86 7.01 18.99
N HIS A 542 -15.13 7.28 19.42
CA HIS A 542 -15.51 7.41 20.83
C HIS A 542 -14.61 8.41 21.59
N VAL A 543 -14.30 9.54 20.96
CA VAL A 543 -13.45 10.62 21.49
C VAL A 543 -14.21 11.94 21.38
N ALA A 544 -14.39 12.67 22.46
CA ALA A 544 -15.05 13.99 22.49
C ALA A 544 -14.36 14.91 23.51
N PRO A 545 -14.31 16.24 23.23
CA PRO A 545 -14.72 16.92 22.03
C PRO A 545 -13.67 16.80 20.91
N VAL A 546 -14.11 16.82 19.64
CA VAL A 546 -13.24 16.85 18.46
C VAL A 546 -13.18 18.27 17.90
N GLY A 547 -11.96 18.81 17.77
CA GLY A 547 -11.69 20.13 17.22
C GLY A 547 -11.46 20.09 15.71
N ARG A 548 -11.47 21.28 15.07
CA ARG A 548 -11.36 21.38 13.61
C ARG A 548 -10.01 20.95 13.01
N GLU A 549 -8.93 21.08 13.77
CA GLU A 549 -7.58 20.66 13.33
C GLU A 549 -7.27 19.20 13.74
N ASP A 550 -8.22 18.51 14.34
CA ASP A 550 -8.03 17.12 14.74
C ASP A 550 -8.05 16.19 13.54
N ASP A 551 -7.00 15.34 13.46
CA ASP A 551 -6.80 14.37 12.40
C ASP A 551 -7.39 13.01 12.79
N PHE A 552 -8.16 12.40 11.87
CA PHE A 552 -8.87 11.15 12.08
C PHE A 552 -7.95 10.00 12.54
N TYR A 553 -6.81 9.85 11.86
CA TYR A 553 -5.86 8.79 12.18
C TYR A 553 -5.11 9.07 13.48
N LEU A 554 -4.80 10.33 13.75
CA LEU A 554 -4.18 10.75 15.02
C LEU A 554 -5.13 10.59 16.20
N LEU A 555 -6.45 10.64 15.99
CA LEU A 555 -7.47 10.36 17.03
C LEU A 555 -7.72 8.87 17.24
N GLY A 556 -7.07 7.99 16.48
CA GLY A 556 -7.20 6.54 16.62
C GLY A 556 -8.01 5.88 15.51
N GLY A 557 -8.38 6.61 14.48
CA GLY A 557 -8.96 6.07 13.25
C GLY A 557 -7.98 5.18 12.51
N ASP A 558 -8.49 4.20 11.82
CA ASP A 558 -7.74 3.31 10.93
C ASP A 558 -8.43 3.21 9.57
N SER A 559 -7.88 2.39 8.68
CA SER A 559 -8.41 2.23 7.31
C SER A 559 -9.83 1.68 7.29
N LEU A 560 -10.24 0.90 8.30
CA LEU A 560 -11.58 0.35 8.44
C LEU A 560 -12.56 1.45 8.85
N LEU A 561 -12.26 2.16 9.94
CA LEU A 561 -13.04 3.29 10.44
C LEU A 561 -13.06 4.46 9.44
N ALA A 562 -11.97 4.65 8.66
CA ALA A 562 -11.94 5.64 7.58
C ALA A 562 -12.95 5.32 6.46
N SER A 563 -13.11 4.04 6.12
CA SER A 563 -14.14 3.62 5.15
C SER A 563 -15.55 3.82 5.70
N GLU A 564 -15.76 3.60 7.00
CA GLU A 564 -17.03 3.86 7.67
C GLU A 564 -17.32 5.37 7.76
N LEU A 565 -16.30 6.17 8.05
CA LEU A 565 -16.37 7.63 8.00
C LEU A 565 -16.83 8.12 6.62
N GLN A 566 -16.22 7.63 5.55
CA GLN A 566 -16.61 8.00 4.18
C GLN A 566 -18.07 7.63 3.87
N LEU A 567 -18.53 6.47 4.33
CA LEU A 567 -19.91 6.02 4.16
C LEU A 567 -20.90 6.96 4.87
N LEU A 568 -20.65 7.24 6.16
CA LEU A 568 -21.51 8.11 6.97
C LEU A 568 -21.56 9.55 6.42
N LEU A 569 -20.44 10.08 5.95
CA LEU A 569 -20.38 11.41 5.34
C LEU A 569 -21.08 11.42 3.98
N ARG A 570 -20.94 10.35 3.17
CA ARG A 570 -21.68 10.21 1.92
C ARG A 570 -23.19 10.18 2.15
N ASP A 571 -23.66 9.42 3.12
CA ASP A 571 -25.08 9.30 3.43
C ASP A 571 -25.67 10.62 3.94
N ARG A 572 -24.87 11.43 4.67
CA ARG A 572 -25.32 12.73 5.20
C ARG A 572 -25.25 13.86 4.17
N PHE A 573 -24.26 13.87 3.30
CA PHE A 573 -24.03 14.98 2.36
C PHE A 573 -24.35 14.66 0.89
N GLY A 574 -24.58 13.39 0.55
CA GLY A 574 -24.87 12.94 -0.82
C GLY A 574 -23.68 13.04 -1.77
N VAL A 575 -22.44 13.24 -1.24
CA VAL A 575 -21.22 13.40 -2.03
C VAL A 575 -20.13 12.44 -1.58
N HIS A 576 -19.30 11.99 -2.52
CA HIS A 576 -18.16 11.12 -2.23
C HIS A 576 -16.95 12.00 -1.85
N VAL A 577 -16.38 11.76 -0.67
CA VAL A 577 -15.08 12.34 -0.29
C VAL A 577 -14.02 11.38 -0.81
N GLY A 578 -13.09 11.86 -1.62
CA GLY A 578 -11.96 11.07 -2.13
C GLY A 578 -11.09 10.49 -1.00
N THR A 579 -9.96 9.88 -1.34
CA THR A 579 -9.05 9.25 -0.37
C THR A 579 -8.67 10.20 0.77
N LEU A 580 -8.99 9.83 2.00
CA LEU A 580 -8.75 10.62 3.23
C LEU A 580 -7.26 10.73 3.63
N HIS A 581 -6.33 10.26 2.78
CA HIS A 581 -4.91 10.14 3.14
C HIS A 581 -4.12 11.44 3.11
N GLU A 582 -4.61 12.50 2.47
CA GLU A 582 -3.84 13.74 2.30
C GLU A 582 -4.23 14.85 3.29
N GLU A 583 -5.48 14.89 3.74
CA GLU A 583 -5.97 15.85 4.75
C GLU A 583 -7.09 15.21 5.59
N ALA A 584 -6.71 14.33 6.53
CA ALA A 584 -7.67 13.63 7.39
C ALA A 584 -8.14 14.46 8.59
N THR A 585 -7.97 15.79 8.58
CA THR A 585 -8.47 16.70 9.61
C THR A 585 -9.94 17.04 9.41
N VAL A 586 -10.63 17.44 10.47
CA VAL A 586 -12.04 17.90 10.38
C VAL A 586 -12.19 19.01 9.36
N VAL A 587 -11.30 20.02 9.37
CA VAL A 587 -11.34 21.16 8.43
C VAL A 587 -11.00 20.72 7.00
N GLY A 588 -10.05 19.79 6.82
CA GLY A 588 -9.68 19.26 5.51
C GLY A 588 -10.84 18.51 4.85
N ILE A 589 -11.43 17.56 5.59
CA ILE A 589 -12.60 16.79 5.12
C ILE A 589 -13.81 17.70 4.85
N ALA A 590 -14.10 18.64 5.75
CA ALA A 590 -15.19 19.59 5.57
C ALA A 590 -14.98 20.47 4.31
N THR A 591 -13.74 20.83 4.02
CA THR A 591 -13.38 21.58 2.81
C THR A 591 -13.59 20.76 1.55
N ALA A 592 -13.17 19.48 1.56
CA ALA A 592 -13.42 18.54 0.48
C ALA A 592 -14.93 18.34 0.23
N LEU A 593 -15.73 18.20 1.30
CA LEU A 593 -17.19 18.11 1.22
C LEU A 593 -17.84 19.37 0.63
N ARG A 594 -17.39 20.56 1.05
CA ARG A 594 -17.88 21.85 0.50
C ARG A 594 -17.57 21.94 -0.99
N THR A 595 -16.35 21.59 -1.37
CA THR A 595 -15.89 21.61 -2.76
C THR A 595 -16.73 20.65 -3.61
N ALA A 596 -16.93 19.41 -3.12
CA ALA A 596 -17.73 18.42 -3.81
C ALA A 596 -19.22 18.80 -3.93
N ARG A 597 -19.79 19.50 -2.93
CA ARG A 597 -21.19 19.94 -2.93
C ARG A 597 -21.40 21.29 -3.61
N GLY A 598 -20.42 22.21 -3.54
CA GLY A 598 -20.45 23.50 -4.26
C GLY A 598 -20.38 23.31 -5.78
N SER A 599 -19.91 22.16 -6.23
CA SER A 599 -19.98 21.69 -7.63
C SER A 599 -21.38 21.18 -8.03
N GLY A 600 -22.35 21.27 -7.14
CA GLY A 600 -23.68 20.65 -7.22
C GLY A 600 -24.76 21.43 -7.93
N ASN A 601 -24.48 21.93 -9.12
CA ASN A 601 -25.50 22.07 -10.15
C ASN A 601 -25.15 21.06 -11.23
N GLY A 602 -25.88 19.98 -11.35
CA GLY A 602 -25.96 18.89 -12.32
C GLY A 602 -25.23 18.92 -13.67
N SER A 603 -24.18 19.73 -13.83
CA SER A 603 -23.29 19.71 -14.99
C SER A 603 -21.88 19.35 -14.50
N PRO A 604 -21.22 18.39 -15.10
CA PRO A 604 -19.83 18.08 -14.79
C PRO A 604 -18.96 19.31 -14.99
N GLN A 605 -18.22 19.72 -13.97
CA GLN A 605 -17.34 20.89 -14.05
C GLN A 605 -16.02 20.48 -14.73
N ALA A 606 -15.60 21.25 -15.73
CA ALA A 606 -14.35 21.00 -16.43
C ALA A 606 -13.15 21.05 -15.48
N LEU A 607 -12.17 20.17 -15.70
CA LEU A 607 -10.93 20.16 -14.93
C LEU A 607 -10.19 21.51 -15.04
N PRO A 608 -9.62 22.04 -13.94
CA PRO A 608 -8.89 23.30 -14.00
C PRO A 608 -7.64 23.16 -14.87
N VAL A 609 -7.39 24.15 -15.73
CA VAL A 609 -6.23 24.17 -16.64
C VAL A 609 -4.90 24.35 -15.90
N LEU A 610 -4.92 24.98 -14.72
CA LEU A 610 -3.75 25.22 -13.88
C LEU A 610 -3.99 24.66 -12.49
N VAL A 611 -3.16 23.70 -12.10
CA VAL A 611 -3.25 22.96 -10.84
C VAL A 611 -2.10 23.37 -9.92
N PRO A 612 -2.34 23.87 -8.71
CA PRO A 612 -1.30 24.13 -7.75
C PRO A 612 -0.82 22.79 -7.16
N LEU A 613 0.47 22.48 -7.33
CA LEU A 613 1.10 21.28 -6.75
C LEU A 613 1.75 21.59 -5.40
N TRP A 614 2.30 22.80 -5.26
CA TRP A 614 2.89 23.30 -4.00
C TRP A 614 2.68 24.81 -3.93
N ARG A 615 2.06 25.30 -2.89
CA ARG A 615 1.68 26.73 -2.78
C ARG A 615 2.63 27.56 -1.94
N GLU A 616 3.40 26.90 -1.07
CA GLU A 616 4.25 27.57 -0.10
C GLU A 616 5.62 27.90 -0.70
N GLY A 617 6.24 28.96 -0.18
CA GLY A 617 7.60 29.38 -0.54
C GLY A 617 7.69 30.84 -0.98
N SER A 618 8.89 31.40 -0.90
CA SER A 618 9.19 32.80 -1.22
C SER A 618 9.75 33.00 -2.64
N GLN A 619 10.11 31.92 -3.33
CA GLN A 619 10.69 31.97 -4.67
C GLN A 619 9.64 32.31 -5.74
N VAL A 620 10.09 32.73 -6.90
CA VAL A 620 9.22 32.93 -8.07
C VAL A 620 8.57 31.58 -8.43
N PRO A 621 7.21 31.50 -8.46
CA PRO A 621 6.53 30.25 -8.76
C PRO A 621 6.95 29.61 -10.09
N LEU A 622 7.22 28.31 -10.08
CA LEU A 622 7.47 27.51 -11.28
C LEU A 622 6.11 27.12 -11.89
N PHE A 623 5.89 27.48 -13.15
CA PHE A 623 4.74 27.08 -13.96
C PHE A 623 5.19 25.99 -14.95
N LEU A 624 4.78 24.74 -14.71
CA LEU A 624 5.26 23.58 -15.43
C LEU A 624 4.24 23.10 -16.47
N VAL A 625 4.64 23.12 -17.74
CA VAL A 625 3.84 22.61 -18.86
C VAL A 625 4.00 21.10 -18.94
N HIS A 626 2.86 20.41 -19.08
CA HIS A 626 2.77 18.95 -19.15
C HIS A 626 3.49 18.33 -20.35
N GLY A 627 3.74 17.02 -20.26
CA GLY A 627 4.17 16.23 -21.41
C GLY A 627 3.00 15.87 -22.34
N ARG A 628 3.24 14.93 -23.25
CA ARG A 628 2.31 14.56 -24.34
C ARG A 628 0.92 14.06 -23.87
N ASN A 629 0.83 13.44 -22.69
CA ASN A 629 -0.42 12.93 -22.12
C ASN A 629 -1.36 14.00 -21.55
N GLY A 630 -0.93 15.24 -21.52
CA GLY A 630 -1.75 16.37 -21.06
C GLY A 630 -1.92 16.49 -19.55
N GLN A 631 -1.35 15.60 -18.75
CA GLN A 631 -1.61 15.54 -17.30
C GLN A 631 -0.68 16.46 -16.49
N ALA A 632 -1.22 17.16 -15.51
CA ALA A 632 -0.47 17.93 -14.51
C ALA A 632 0.10 17.02 -13.43
N PHE A 633 1.14 16.25 -13.77
CA PHE A 633 1.77 15.33 -12.82
C PHE A 633 3.27 15.58 -12.70
N VAL A 634 3.76 15.64 -11.47
CA VAL A 634 5.19 15.71 -11.14
C VAL A 634 5.45 14.80 -9.94
N SER A 635 6.56 14.06 -9.96
CA SER A 635 6.86 13.15 -8.85
C SER A 635 7.15 13.91 -7.55
N PRO A 636 6.78 13.39 -6.37
CA PRO A 636 7.13 14.00 -5.08
C PRO A 636 8.63 14.22 -4.89
N HIS A 637 9.47 13.40 -5.53
CA HIS A 637 10.91 13.58 -5.47
C HIS A 637 11.40 14.78 -6.28
N PHE A 638 10.84 15.00 -7.46
CA PHE A 638 11.12 16.22 -8.23
C PHE A 638 10.77 17.46 -7.40
N MET A 639 9.63 17.43 -6.68
CA MET A 639 9.22 18.50 -5.77
C MET A 639 10.28 18.73 -4.67
N ARG A 640 10.78 17.68 -4.04
CA ARG A 640 11.86 17.79 -3.03
C ARG A 640 13.16 18.36 -3.60
N LEU A 641 13.52 18.04 -4.85
CA LEU A 641 14.71 18.61 -5.50
C LEU A 641 14.57 20.11 -5.79
N LEU A 642 13.34 20.60 -5.98
CA LEU A 642 13.07 22.03 -6.11
C LEU A 642 13.24 22.77 -4.78
N GLY A 643 13.07 22.07 -3.65
CA GLY A 643 13.12 22.62 -2.28
C GLY A 643 11.79 23.18 -1.80
N ASP A 644 11.59 23.18 -0.48
CA ASP A 644 10.34 23.55 0.19
C ASP A 644 9.94 25.02 -0.03
N ASP A 645 10.89 25.86 -0.43
CA ASP A 645 10.69 27.31 -0.68
C ASP A 645 10.31 27.63 -2.14
N GLN A 646 10.01 26.62 -3.00
CA GLN A 646 9.68 26.78 -4.40
C GLN A 646 8.20 26.48 -4.67
N PRO A 647 7.32 27.48 -4.83
CA PRO A 647 5.95 27.23 -5.28
C PRO A 647 5.91 26.64 -6.68
N VAL A 648 5.04 25.66 -6.91
CA VAL A 648 4.91 24.95 -8.18
C VAL A 648 3.45 24.83 -8.59
N HIS A 649 3.18 25.23 -9.83
CA HIS A 649 1.88 25.05 -10.48
C HIS A 649 2.11 24.26 -11.77
N ALA A 650 1.24 23.30 -12.09
CA ALA A 650 1.33 22.52 -13.33
C ALA A 650 0.11 22.76 -14.21
N PHE A 651 0.37 22.94 -15.50
CA PHE A 651 -0.71 22.99 -16.49
C PHE A 651 -1.18 21.58 -16.83
N GLN A 652 -2.48 21.43 -17.07
CA GLN A 652 -3.05 20.23 -17.64
C GLN A 652 -3.89 20.58 -18.88
N ALA A 653 -3.93 19.64 -19.82
CA ALA A 653 -4.57 19.88 -21.09
C ALA A 653 -6.10 19.89 -20.95
N ARG A 654 -6.75 20.78 -21.66
CA ARG A 654 -8.19 20.79 -21.86
C ARG A 654 -8.65 19.47 -22.53
N GLY A 655 -9.79 18.95 -22.12
CA GLY A 655 -10.38 17.75 -22.67
C GLY A 655 -9.99 16.44 -21.99
N LEU A 656 -9.16 16.48 -20.95
CA LEU A 656 -8.85 15.30 -20.13
C LEU A 656 -10.06 14.70 -19.40
N ASP A 657 -11.07 15.51 -19.12
CA ASP A 657 -12.35 15.14 -18.52
C ASP A 657 -13.39 14.65 -19.54
N GLY A 658 -13.10 14.75 -20.83
CA GLY A 658 -14.05 14.45 -21.90
C GLY A 658 -15.19 15.46 -22.09
N LEU A 659 -15.20 16.55 -21.33
CA LEU A 659 -16.28 17.57 -21.38
C LEU A 659 -16.03 18.65 -22.43
N ALA A 660 -14.78 18.87 -22.78
CA ALA A 660 -14.37 19.85 -23.78
C ALA A 660 -13.48 19.20 -24.85
N ALA A 661 -13.52 19.72 -26.08
CA ALA A 661 -12.59 19.29 -27.10
C ALA A 661 -11.16 19.72 -26.75
N PRO A 662 -10.14 18.87 -26.98
CA PRO A 662 -8.74 19.26 -26.87
C PRO A 662 -8.39 20.43 -27.79
N HIS A 663 -7.30 21.15 -27.47
CA HIS A 663 -6.82 22.24 -28.33
C HIS A 663 -6.36 21.73 -29.70
N ALA A 664 -6.69 22.47 -30.75
CA ALA A 664 -6.30 22.14 -32.12
C ALA A 664 -4.93 22.71 -32.53
N SER A 665 -4.34 23.60 -31.75
CA SER A 665 -3.04 24.22 -32.04
C SER A 665 -2.23 24.49 -30.76
N VAL A 666 -0.90 24.54 -30.91
CA VAL A 666 0.04 24.91 -29.85
C VAL A 666 -0.20 26.35 -29.38
N GLU A 667 -0.57 27.24 -30.28
CA GLU A 667 -0.87 28.64 -30.01
C GLU A 667 -2.11 28.78 -29.11
N ALA A 668 -3.22 28.10 -29.45
CA ALA A 668 -4.45 28.14 -28.66
C ALA A 668 -4.22 27.56 -27.25
N MET A 669 -3.41 26.52 -27.13
CA MET A 669 -3.01 25.96 -25.84
C MET A 669 -2.19 26.95 -25.01
N ALA A 670 -1.20 27.61 -25.65
CA ALA A 670 -0.36 28.61 -24.99
C ALA A 670 -1.17 29.83 -24.54
N GLU A 671 -2.15 30.28 -25.33
CA GLU A 671 -3.03 31.42 -24.98
C GLU A 671 -3.89 31.10 -23.75
N GLU A 672 -4.53 29.91 -23.69
CA GLU A 672 -5.32 29.52 -22.52
C GLU A 672 -4.43 29.35 -21.29
N TYR A 673 -3.23 28.77 -21.42
CA TYR A 673 -2.29 28.64 -20.32
C TYR A 673 -1.79 30.00 -19.82
N LEU A 674 -1.56 30.94 -20.71
CA LEU A 674 -1.19 32.31 -20.34
C LEU A 674 -2.35 33.04 -19.62
N ALA A 675 -3.59 32.81 -20.04
CA ALA A 675 -4.75 33.36 -19.34
C ALA A 675 -4.84 32.83 -17.91
N ALA A 676 -4.68 31.51 -17.74
CA ALA A 676 -4.67 30.87 -16.43
C ALA A 676 -3.47 31.31 -15.57
N LEU A 677 -2.29 31.43 -16.15
CA LEU A 677 -1.07 31.93 -15.49
C LEU A 677 -1.27 33.36 -14.97
N ARG A 678 -1.77 34.26 -15.83
CA ARG A 678 -2.00 35.67 -15.48
C ARG A 678 -3.08 35.84 -14.42
N SER A 679 -4.05 34.94 -14.34
CA SER A 679 -5.05 34.98 -13.26
C SER A 679 -4.42 34.73 -11.88
N GLN A 680 -3.34 33.98 -11.82
CA GLN A 680 -2.58 33.70 -10.58
C GLN A 680 -1.47 34.73 -10.35
N ARG A 681 -0.79 35.15 -11.42
CA ARG A 681 0.31 36.11 -11.40
C ARG A 681 0.19 37.09 -12.55
N PRO A 682 -0.42 38.26 -12.35
CA PRO A 682 -0.67 39.22 -13.39
C PRO A 682 0.58 39.76 -14.10
N HIS A 683 1.70 39.90 -13.36
CA HIS A 683 2.97 40.40 -13.87
C HIS A 683 4.17 39.52 -13.48
N GLY A 684 5.19 39.49 -14.35
CA GLY A 684 6.44 38.77 -14.11
C GLY A 684 7.24 39.23 -12.88
N PRO A 685 8.38 38.66 -12.63
CA PRO A 685 9.07 37.65 -13.48
C PRO A 685 8.35 36.30 -13.50
N TYR A 686 8.32 35.65 -14.67
CA TYR A 686 7.69 34.36 -14.85
C TYR A 686 8.76 33.27 -14.96
N PHE A 687 8.63 32.18 -14.16
CA PHE A 687 9.46 31.00 -14.26
C PHE A 687 8.64 29.87 -14.89
N ILE A 688 8.96 29.52 -16.15
CA ILE A 688 8.26 28.50 -16.92
C ILE A 688 9.17 27.29 -17.08
N GLY A 689 8.64 26.11 -16.76
CA GLY A 689 9.26 24.82 -17.04
C GLY A 689 8.39 24.00 -18.01
N ALA A 690 8.97 22.98 -18.62
CA ALA A 690 8.23 22.07 -19.49
C ALA A 690 8.80 20.67 -19.52
N LEU A 691 7.89 19.69 -19.62
CA LEU A 691 8.20 18.27 -19.77
C LEU A 691 8.10 17.87 -21.25
N CYS A 692 9.10 17.16 -21.77
CA CYS A 692 9.02 16.50 -23.07
C CYS A 692 8.52 17.44 -24.20
N ALA A 693 7.41 17.10 -24.87
CA ALA A 693 6.81 17.86 -25.97
C ALA A 693 6.19 19.22 -25.52
N GLY A 694 5.91 19.39 -24.25
CA GLY A 694 5.45 20.66 -23.68
C GLY A 694 6.44 21.82 -23.88
N ALA A 695 7.71 21.52 -24.23
CA ALA A 695 8.72 22.53 -24.52
C ALA A 695 8.30 23.50 -25.64
N TYR A 696 7.55 23.05 -26.64
CA TYR A 696 7.04 23.90 -27.72
C TYR A 696 5.97 24.88 -27.23
N VAL A 697 5.06 24.41 -26.37
CA VAL A 697 4.04 25.27 -25.75
C VAL A 697 4.71 26.31 -24.85
N ALA A 698 5.70 25.89 -24.05
CA ALA A 698 6.46 26.79 -23.18
C ALA A 698 7.24 27.86 -23.98
N ALA A 699 7.80 27.51 -25.16
CA ALA A 699 8.46 28.47 -26.05
C ALA A 699 7.48 29.53 -26.58
N VAL A 700 6.27 29.11 -27.01
CA VAL A 700 5.22 30.04 -27.46
C VAL A 700 4.77 30.95 -26.31
N MET A 701 4.51 30.40 -25.12
CA MET A 701 4.13 31.18 -23.92
C MET A 701 5.21 32.23 -23.59
N ALA A 702 6.48 31.81 -23.53
CA ALA A 702 7.58 32.69 -23.22
C ALA A 702 7.77 33.80 -24.28
N ARG A 703 7.59 33.47 -25.56
CA ARG A 703 7.64 34.46 -26.66
C ARG A 703 6.50 35.48 -26.53
N LEU A 704 5.28 35.04 -26.24
CA LEU A 704 4.13 35.95 -26.08
C LEU A 704 4.27 36.85 -24.84
N LEU A 705 4.81 36.35 -23.75
CA LEU A 705 5.11 37.14 -22.56
C LEU A 705 6.21 38.18 -22.84
N ALA A 706 7.29 37.75 -23.49
CA ALA A 706 8.39 38.67 -23.87
C ALA A 706 7.92 39.76 -24.85
N ALA A 707 7.06 39.41 -25.82
CA ALA A 707 6.44 40.37 -26.73
C ALA A 707 5.51 41.37 -26.03
N ALA A 708 4.91 40.98 -24.90
CA ALA A 708 4.13 41.87 -24.04
C ALA A 708 4.98 42.70 -23.06
N GLY A 709 6.33 42.59 -23.15
CA GLY A 709 7.25 43.34 -22.30
C GLY A 709 7.46 42.74 -20.91
N GLU A 710 6.97 41.55 -20.67
CA GLU A 710 7.09 40.86 -19.40
C GLU A 710 8.46 40.18 -19.22
N VAL A 711 8.93 40.10 -17.99
CA VAL A 711 10.20 39.42 -17.65
C VAL A 711 9.95 37.93 -17.55
N VAL A 712 10.62 37.16 -18.43
CA VAL A 712 10.62 35.70 -18.40
C VAL A 712 12.00 35.22 -17.96
N LEU A 713 12.07 34.44 -16.89
CA LEU A 713 13.30 33.81 -16.44
C LEU A 713 13.76 32.73 -17.44
N PRO A 714 15.02 32.29 -17.42
CA PRO A 714 15.45 31.20 -18.28
C PRO A 714 14.52 30.00 -18.18
N LEU A 715 14.08 29.45 -19.31
CA LEU A 715 13.20 28.29 -19.34
C LEU A 715 13.90 27.04 -18.80
N LEU A 716 13.17 26.20 -18.09
CA LEU A 716 13.64 24.88 -17.63
C LEU A 716 12.99 23.79 -18.46
N LEU A 717 13.74 23.16 -19.35
CA LEU A 717 13.26 22.13 -20.28
C LEU A 717 13.77 20.75 -19.88
N LEU A 718 12.85 19.86 -19.57
CA LEU A 718 13.11 18.51 -19.06
C LEU A 718 12.90 17.49 -20.18
N ASP A 719 13.98 16.99 -20.72
CA ASP A 719 14.12 16.07 -21.87
C ASP A 719 13.16 16.35 -23.03
N PRO A 720 13.24 17.55 -23.63
CA PRO A 720 12.31 17.96 -24.68
C PRO A 720 12.39 17.04 -25.91
N THR A 721 11.23 16.82 -26.54
CA THR A 721 11.13 16.03 -27.77
C THR A 721 11.74 16.81 -28.93
N GLU A 722 12.74 16.25 -29.57
CA GLU A 722 13.45 16.89 -30.69
C GLU A 722 12.81 16.61 -32.07
N ASP A 723 12.23 15.41 -32.25
CA ASP A 723 11.47 15.06 -33.46
C ASP A 723 10.01 14.65 -33.10
N ILE A 724 9.08 15.50 -33.53
CA ILE A 724 7.66 15.29 -33.35
C ILE A 724 7.15 14.18 -34.29
N ARG A 725 7.74 14.01 -35.45
CA ARG A 725 7.32 13.06 -36.50
C ARG A 725 7.75 11.62 -36.20
N ALA A 726 8.81 11.45 -35.43
CA ALA A 726 9.27 10.14 -34.93
C ALA A 726 8.54 9.69 -33.67
N SER A 727 7.43 10.32 -33.33
CA SER A 727 6.63 10.04 -32.15
C SER A 727 6.07 8.63 -32.14
N ALA A 728 6.21 7.92 -31.04
CA ALA A 728 5.69 6.57 -30.82
C ALA A 728 4.15 6.47 -30.88
N TYR A 729 3.42 7.60 -30.99
CA TYR A 729 1.96 7.62 -31.07
C TYR A 729 1.41 7.97 -32.45
N THR A 730 2.22 8.51 -33.35
CA THR A 730 1.81 8.75 -34.75
C THR A 730 1.60 7.41 -35.47
N GLY A 731 0.34 7.11 -35.84
CA GLY A 731 -0.03 5.87 -36.53
C GLY A 731 -0.55 4.73 -35.65
N LEU A 732 -0.62 4.91 -34.32
CA LEU A 732 -1.29 3.94 -33.46
C LEU A 732 -2.81 4.11 -33.56
N SER A 733 -3.56 2.99 -33.72
CA SER A 733 -5.03 3.00 -33.56
C SER A 733 -5.42 3.14 -32.08
N GLU A 734 -6.65 3.57 -31.84
CA GLU A 734 -7.23 3.65 -30.48
C GLU A 734 -7.10 2.29 -29.75
N GLU A 735 -7.31 1.18 -30.47
CA GLU A 735 -7.16 -0.18 -29.92
C GLU A 735 -5.73 -0.49 -29.49
N HIS A 736 -4.74 -0.10 -30.30
CA HIS A 736 -3.32 -0.28 -29.96
C HIS A 736 -2.89 0.62 -28.79
N PHE A 737 -3.44 1.82 -28.71
CA PHE A 737 -3.21 2.70 -27.55
C PHE A 737 -3.87 2.13 -26.31
N ALA A 738 -5.13 1.68 -26.38
CA ALA A 738 -5.83 1.03 -25.28
C ALA A 738 -5.10 -0.24 -24.82
N ALA A 739 -4.61 -1.07 -25.76
CA ALA A 739 -3.82 -2.26 -25.45
C ALA A 739 -2.47 -1.88 -24.78
N ARG A 740 -1.80 -0.84 -25.27
CA ARG A 740 -0.54 -0.35 -24.69
C ARG A 740 -0.75 0.32 -23.32
N MET A 741 -1.85 1.03 -23.14
CA MET A 741 -2.25 1.57 -21.84
C MET A 741 -2.72 0.47 -20.89
N ALA A 742 -3.40 -0.57 -21.40
CA ALA A 742 -3.73 -1.77 -20.65
C ALA A 742 -2.47 -2.54 -20.23
N ALA A 743 -1.50 -2.72 -21.12
CA ALA A 743 -0.19 -3.31 -20.80
C ALA A 743 0.57 -2.46 -19.77
N ARG A 744 0.63 -1.14 -19.93
CA ARG A 744 1.22 -0.22 -18.93
C ARG A 744 0.50 -0.26 -17.59
N ARG A 745 -0.81 -0.50 -17.60
CA ARG A 745 -1.67 -0.62 -16.40
C ARG A 745 -1.47 -1.95 -15.70
N ALA A 746 -1.45 -3.05 -16.46
CA ALA A 746 -1.09 -4.36 -15.92
C ALA A 746 0.26 -4.33 -15.18
N LEU A 747 1.09 -3.36 -15.50
CA LEU A 747 2.42 -3.10 -14.96
C LEU A 747 2.46 -1.99 -13.88
N GLY A 748 1.30 -1.57 -13.33
CA GLY A 748 1.24 -0.61 -12.21
C GLY A 748 1.58 0.85 -12.54
N ARG A 749 1.60 1.24 -13.82
CA ARG A 749 2.12 2.56 -14.27
C ARG A 749 1.13 3.73 -14.26
N ASN A 750 -0.05 3.63 -13.65
CA ASN A 750 -0.92 4.80 -13.43
C ASN A 750 -2.05 4.44 -12.44
N PRO A 751 -1.97 4.77 -11.16
CA PRO A 751 -3.10 4.64 -10.23
C PRO A 751 -4.08 5.82 -10.37
N GLY A 752 -5.35 5.58 -10.12
CA GLY A 752 -6.40 6.61 -10.05
C GLY A 752 -7.35 6.62 -11.25
N LEU A 753 -7.87 7.79 -11.62
CA LEU A 753 -8.80 8.04 -12.75
C LEU A 753 -8.41 7.33 -14.08
N ALA A 754 -7.19 6.84 -14.15
CA ALA A 754 -6.68 6.03 -15.26
C ALA A 754 -7.43 4.72 -15.51
N ASP A 755 -8.27 4.25 -14.60
CA ASP A 755 -9.04 3.01 -14.75
C ASP A 755 -10.43 3.22 -15.36
N ASP A 756 -10.88 4.46 -15.49
CA ASP A 756 -12.10 4.78 -16.22
C ASP A 756 -11.86 4.73 -17.74
N PRO A 757 -12.56 3.85 -18.50
CA PRO A 757 -12.44 3.79 -19.95
C PRO A 757 -12.80 5.12 -20.65
N ALA A 758 -13.68 5.93 -20.06
CA ALA A 758 -14.03 7.24 -20.59
C ALA A 758 -12.88 8.22 -20.45
N TYR A 759 -12.25 8.27 -19.27
CA TYR A 759 -11.06 9.07 -19.02
C TYR A 759 -9.88 8.66 -19.93
N GLN A 760 -9.72 7.38 -20.19
CA GLN A 760 -8.66 6.89 -21.09
C GLN A 760 -8.87 7.32 -22.53
N ARG A 761 -10.12 7.26 -23.02
CA ARG A 761 -10.46 7.83 -24.34
C ARG A 761 -10.15 9.31 -24.40
N SER A 762 -10.43 10.04 -23.32
CA SER A 762 -10.12 11.48 -23.21
C SER A 762 -8.61 11.74 -23.24
N VAL A 763 -7.81 10.99 -22.49
CA VAL A 763 -6.33 11.09 -22.52
C VAL A 763 -5.80 10.75 -23.91
N TRP A 764 -6.37 9.75 -24.58
CA TRP A 764 -6.03 9.41 -25.97
C TRP A 764 -6.37 10.56 -26.92
N ALA A 765 -7.57 11.09 -26.84
CA ALA A 765 -8.01 12.22 -27.67
C ALA A 765 -7.10 13.46 -27.47
N VAL A 766 -6.73 13.75 -26.23
CA VAL A 766 -5.77 14.81 -25.89
C VAL A 766 -4.39 14.54 -26.50
N ALA A 767 -3.86 13.33 -26.35
CA ALA A 767 -2.55 12.97 -26.90
C ALA A 767 -2.52 13.05 -28.44
N GLN A 768 -3.57 12.59 -29.12
CA GLN A 768 -3.73 12.68 -30.59
C GLN A 768 -3.85 14.13 -31.06
N ALA A 769 -4.68 14.92 -30.39
CA ALA A 769 -4.84 16.33 -30.71
C ALA A 769 -3.54 17.12 -30.51
N PHE A 770 -2.81 16.80 -29.43
CA PHE A 770 -1.53 17.43 -29.14
C PHE A 770 -0.47 17.05 -30.19
N ASP A 771 -0.38 15.79 -30.59
CA ASP A 771 0.53 15.35 -31.67
C ASP A 771 0.16 16.01 -33.00
N ALA A 772 -1.14 16.10 -33.34
CA ALA A 772 -1.59 16.79 -34.55
C ALA A 772 -1.26 18.31 -34.51
N ALA A 773 -1.48 18.96 -33.37
CA ALA A 773 -1.14 20.35 -33.16
C ALA A 773 0.37 20.61 -33.29
N LEU A 774 1.20 19.72 -32.75
CA LEU A 774 2.66 19.81 -32.85
C LEU A 774 3.16 19.59 -34.28
N ILE A 775 2.58 18.63 -35.02
CA ILE A 775 2.95 18.36 -36.44
C ILE A 775 2.61 19.57 -37.34
N ALA A 776 1.49 20.22 -37.09
CA ALA A 776 1.05 21.42 -37.79
C ALA A 776 1.76 22.70 -37.33
N HIS A 777 2.43 22.67 -36.19
CA HIS A 777 3.07 23.85 -35.61
C HIS A 777 4.31 24.27 -36.39
N HIS A 778 4.38 25.55 -36.71
CA HIS A 778 5.51 26.19 -37.34
C HIS A 778 6.15 27.13 -36.32
N PRO A 779 7.19 26.66 -35.59
CA PRO A 779 7.70 27.40 -34.45
C PRO A 779 8.29 28.75 -34.86
N GLN A 780 7.80 29.80 -34.17
CA GLN A 780 8.44 31.10 -34.16
C GLN A 780 9.47 31.11 -33.03
N PRO A 781 10.74 31.48 -33.28
CA PRO A 781 11.81 31.28 -32.32
C PRO A 781 11.67 32.21 -31.11
N TYR A 782 11.83 31.59 -29.90
CA TYR A 782 12.00 32.33 -28.66
C TYR A 782 13.45 32.72 -28.47
N ALA A 783 13.72 34.02 -28.30
CA ALA A 783 15.09 34.58 -28.21
C ALA A 783 15.70 34.56 -26.80
N GLY A 784 14.93 34.24 -25.78
CA GLY A 784 15.41 34.19 -24.38
C GLY A 784 16.23 32.94 -24.08
N PRO A 785 16.91 32.91 -22.93
CA PRO A 785 17.74 31.78 -22.52
C PRO A 785 16.91 30.57 -22.08
N ALA A 786 17.47 29.35 -22.26
CA ALA A 786 16.89 28.10 -21.79
C ALA A 786 17.97 27.15 -21.25
N TYR A 787 17.62 26.45 -20.16
CA TYR A 787 18.38 25.32 -19.62
C TYR A 787 17.66 24.02 -19.96
N MET A 788 18.40 23.09 -20.54
CA MET A 788 17.86 21.86 -21.07
C MET A 788 18.59 20.67 -20.45
N LEU A 789 17.83 19.82 -19.74
CA LEU A 789 18.30 18.53 -19.25
C LEU A 789 17.85 17.47 -20.27
N SER A 790 18.77 16.79 -20.94
CA SER A 790 18.47 15.89 -22.08
C SER A 790 19.15 14.54 -21.95
N SER A 791 18.46 13.48 -22.39
CA SER A 791 19.03 12.14 -22.49
C SER A 791 20.05 12.02 -23.62
N ARG A 792 21.03 11.11 -23.45
CA ARG A 792 22.01 10.77 -24.49
C ARG A 792 21.34 10.23 -25.74
N GLN A 793 20.29 9.46 -25.60
CA GLN A 793 19.50 8.92 -26.70
C GLN A 793 18.98 10.02 -27.60
N ARG A 794 18.42 11.11 -27.04
CA ARG A 794 17.93 12.25 -27.83
C ARG A 794 19.03 13.10 -28.43
N ILE A 795 20.14 13.27 -27.72
CA ILE A 795 21.32 14.00 -28.24
C ILE A 795 21.94 13.30 -29.46
N ARG A 796 22.00 11.95 -29.44
CA ARG A 796 22.63 11.14 -30.53
C ARG A 796 21.72 10.92 -31.73
N SER A 797 20.41 11.06 -31.59
CA SER A 797 19.49 10.80 -32.73
C SER A 797 19.65 11.79 -33.91
N GLY A 798 20.42 12.84 -33.73
CA GLY A 798 20.76 13.80 -34.82
C GLY A 798 19.56 14.59 -35.36
N GLN A 799 18.37 14.41 -34.78
CA GLN A 799 17.10 14.97 -35.27
C GLN A 799 16.80 16.33 -34.63
N THR A 800 17.81 17.19 -34.59
CA THR A 800 17.82 18.42 -33.79
C THR A 800 17.13 19.63 -34.43
N ASP A 801 16.64 19.53 -35.67
CA ASP A 801 16.23 20.72 -36.43
C ASP A 801 14.97 21.44 -35.94
N THR A 802 13.97 20.71 -35.44
CA THR A 802 12.68 21.32 -35.08
C THR A 802 12.73 22.07 -33.76
N LEU A 803 13.43 21.55 -32.78
CA LEU A 803 13.58 22.20 -31.49
C LEU A 803 14.47 23.43 -31.58
N HIS A 804 15.55 23.39 -32.36
CA HIS A 804 16.41 24.55 -32.61
C HIS A 804 15.67 25.68 -33.31
N ARG A 805 14.67 25.38 -34.16
CA ARG A 805 13.80 26.40 -34.75
C ARG A 805 12.90 27.11 -33.77
N ALA A 806 12.53 26.42 -32.65
CA ALA A 806 11.72 27.01 -31.59
C ALA A 806 12.52 27.93 -30.65
N PHE A 807 13.86 27.86 -30.67
CA PHE A 807 14.71 28.61 -29.74
C PHE A 807 15.87 29.28 -30.50
N ALA A 808 15.84 30.60 -30.60
CA ALA A 808 16.94 31.41 -31.17
C ALA A 808 17.94 31.91 -30.08
N GLY A 809 17.62 31.75 -28.82
CA GLY A 809 18.41 32.19 -27.69
C GLY A 809 19.51 31.23 -27.25
N ARG A 810 20.23 31.58 -26.19
CA ARG A 810 21.27 30.71 -25.61
C ARG A 810 20.68 29.50 -24.92
N ILE A 811 20.83 28.30 -25.51
CA ILE A 811 20.49 27.04 -24.88
C ILE A 811 21.74 26.49 -24.20
N ARG A 812 21.65 26.21 -22.89
CA ARG A 812 22.63 25.39 -22.18
C ARG A 812 22.04 24.00 -21.98
N ARG A 813 22.65 23.01 -22.64
CA ARG A 813 22.22 21.62 -22.53
C ARG A 813 23.12 20.85 -21.56
N PHE A 814 22.49 20.01 -20.74
CA PHE A 814 23.13 19.10 -19.80
C PHE A 814 22.70 17.67 -20.12
N GLU A 815 23.64 16.76 -20.28
CA GLU A 815 23.37 15.35 -20.52
C GLU A 815 23.09 14.67 -19.17
N VAL A 816 21.90 14.06 -19.03
CA VAL A 816 21.39 13.54 -17.76
C VAL A 816 20.89 12.10 -17.89
N GLY A 817 21.68 11.21 -18.41
CA GLY A 817 21.32 9.80 -18.50
C GLY A 817 21.29 9.28 -19.94
N ALA A 818 21.09 7.96 -20.07
CA ALA A 818 21.17 7.27 -21.36
C ALA A 818 19.87 7.42 -22.16
N THR A 819 18.71 7.28 -21.50
CA THR A 819 17.39 7.22 -22.12
C THR A 819 16.51 8.41 -21.72
N HIS A 820 15.37 8.58 -22.41
CA HIS A 820 14.32 9.55 -22.03
C HIS A 820 13.85 9.39 -20.59
N ARG A 821 13.78 8.17 -20.11
CA ARG A 821 13.39 7.84 -18.76
C ARG A 821 14.44 8.30 -17.75
N ASP A 822 15.71 8.02 -18.00
CA ASP A 822 16.81 8.44 -17.13
C ASP A 822 16.91 9.97 -17.02
N ALA A 823 16.59 10.69 -18.11
CA ALA A 823 16.62 12.14 -18.15
C ALA A 823 15.43 12.82 -17.46
N LEU A 824 14.35 12.09 -17.22
CA LEU A 824 13.19 12.55 -16.42
C LEU A 824 13.16 11.89 -15.04
N ASP A 825 14.17 11.09 -14.70
CA ASP A 825 14.27 10.47 -13.38
C ASP A 825 14.96 11.40 -12.37
N PRO A 826 14.21 11.98 -11.43
CA PRO A 826 14.79 12.90 -10.44
C PRO A 826 15.79 12.24 -9.47
N ARG A 827 15.85 10.89 -9.45
CA ARG A 827 16.80 10.13 -8.63
C ARG A 827 18.15 9.95 -9.29
N ASN A 828 18.21 10.21 -10.58
CA ASN A 828 19.48 10.22 -11.28
C ASN A 828 20.38 11.31 -10.67
N PRO A 829 21.55 10.97 -10.08
CA PRO A 829 22.41 11.95 -9.45
C PRO A 829 22.87 13.07 -10.38
N ALA A 830 23.03 12.75 -11.68
CA ALA A 830 23.36 13.75 -12.69
C ALA A 830 22.18 14.71 -12.91
N PHE A 831 20.93 14.19 -12.94
CA PHE A 831 19.71 15.01 -13.03
C PHE A 831 19.61 15.94 -11.81
N ALA A 832 19.70 15.41 -10.59
CA ALA A 832 19.60 16.20 -9.37
C ALA A 832 20.68 17.30 -9.32
N SER A 833 21.92 16.97 -9.63
CA SER A 833 23.06 17.92 -9.65
C SER A 833 22.88 19.02 -10.68
N TYR A 834 22.49 18.67 -11.93
CA TYR A 834 22.29 19.66 -12.97
C TYR A 834 21.01 20.48 -12.77
N LEU A 835 19.93 19.88 -12.22
CA LEU A 835 18.73 20.62 -11.86
C LEU A 835 19.06 21.68 -10.78
N ALA A 836 19.76 21.31 -9.72
CA ALA A 836 20.19 22.25 -8.68
C ALA A 836 21.05 23.40 -9.28
N ARG A 837 21.95 23.08 -10.22
CA ARG A 837 22.75 24.07 -10.93
C ARG A 837 21.89 25.00 -11.79
N CYS A 838 20.91 24.45 -12.54
CA CYS A 838 19.97 25.26 -13.34
C CYS A 838 19.14 26.19 -12.46
N LEU A 839 18.59 25.66 -11.34
CA LEU A 839 17.81 26.46 -10.39
C LEU A 839 18.66 27.59 -9.79
N GLY A 840 19.92 27.33 -9.41
CA GLY A 840 20.83 28.37 -8.91
C GLY A 840 21.05 29.49 -9.94
N LEU A 841 21.25 29.13 -11.22
CA LEU A 841 21.42 30.09 -12.30
C LEU A 841 20.12 30.88 -12.62
N ILE A 842 18.96 30.21 -12.55
CA ILE A 842 17.65 30.85 -12.78
C ILE A 842 17.32 31.82 -11.64
N ARG A 843 17.52 31.40 -10.38
CA ARG A 843 17.30 32.24 -9.21
C ARG A 843 18.24 33.46 -9.19
N GLY A 844 19.47 33.30 -9.63
CA GLY A 844 20.43 34.41 -9.80
C GLY A 844 20.11 35.36 -10.95
N ALA A 845 19.23 34.98 -11.86
CA ALA A 845 18.74 35.85 -12.95
C ALA A 845 17.49 36.66 -12.58
N VAL A 846 16.93 36.49 -11.38
CA VAL A 846 15.81 37.31 -10.89
C VAL A 846 16.31 38.74 -10.73
N PRO A 847 15.70 39.75 -11.40
CA PRO A 847 16.09 41.15 -11.23
C PRO A 847 15.89 41.54 -9.77
N ALA A 848 16.85 42.29 -9.21
CA ALA A 848 16.69 42.86 -7.88
C ALA A 848 15.43 43.78 -7.89
N SER A 849 14.38 43.36 -7.21
CA SER A 849 13.14 44.10 -7.13
C SER A 849 13.37 45.49 -6.61
N PRO A 850 12.82 46.56 -7.18
CA PRO A 850 12.54 47.76 -6.44
C PRO A 850 11.62 47.36 -5.30
N ARG A 851 12.00 47.67 -4.06
CA ARG A 851 11.26 47.38 -2.84
C ARG A 851 9.79 47.78 -3.04
N PHE A 852 8.89 46.81 -3.20
CA PHE A 852 7.45 47.05 -3.06
C PHE A 852 7.20 47.39 -1.60
N ALA A 853 6.94 48.68 -1.34
CA ALA A 853 6.44 49.12 -0.08
C ALA A 853 5.12 48.40 0.18
N SER A 854 5.07 47.65 1.25
CA SER A 854 3.88 47.02 1.78
C SER A 854 2.87 48.06 2.18
N SER A 855 1.95 48.41 1.31
CA SER A 855 0.72 49.11 1.68
C SER A 855 -0.42 48.11 1.86
N VAL A 856 -0.37 47.41 2.97
CA VAL A 856 -1.57 46.81 3.55
C VAL A 856 -2.16 47.86 4.47
N PRO A 857 -3.40 48.33 4.28
CA PRO A 857 -4.07 49.18 5.26
C PRO A 857 -4.27 48.35 6.54
N GLN A 858 -3.57 48.68 7.60
CA GLN A 858 -3.95 48.29 8.95
C GLN A 858 -5.31 48.93 9.28
N ALA A 859 -6.37 48.14 9.13
CA ALA A 859 -7.65 48.45 9.77
C ALA A 859 -7.45 48.26 11.29
N GLY A 860 -7.31 49.38 12.01
CA GLY A 860 -7.26 49.36 13.44
C GLY A 860 -8.52 48.78 14.06
N PHE A 861 -8.36 47.81 14.92
CA PHE A 861 -9.30 47.57 16.01
C PHE A 861 -8.60 47.89 17.33
N ARG A 862 -9.03 49.04 17.90
CA ARG A 862 -8.80 49.34 19.31
C ARG A 862 -9.88 48.66 20.13
N ARG A 863 -9.42 48.02 21.22
CA ARG A 863 -10.07 47.50 22.41
C ARG A 863 -10.90 46.26 22.27
#